data_f58b93b16f34c68af1c85a95388b0614
#
_entry.id   f58b93b16f34c68af1c85a95388b0614
#
_cell.length_a   1.000
_cell.length_b   1.000
_cell.length_c   1.000
_cell.angle_alpha   90.00
_cell.angle_beta   90.00
_cell.angle_gamma   90.00
#
_symmetry.space_group_name_H-M   'P 1'
#
loop_
_entity.id
_entity.type
_entity.pdbx_description
1 polymer ?
#
loop_
_entity_poly.entity_id
_entity_poly.type
_entity_poly.pdbx_seq_one_letter_code
_entity_poly.pdbx_strand_id
1 'polypeptide(L)'
;MFDIGASLDREILNVMKCRPTVLFIEPDDPRVLEAALHLPRVAKPVFLAPRERVEETIKRQLPHLASAHIAFALGESAFCNLEQSTSLREELAHAACQLPPEQRVVNNLEEAYAWVSTPAGFGIMAAVSGHCDVVVGGARHEPRQYFRPLLKTLQAAPVLCEVGVIILPDDHPQGLYPHNILILGDVGVNGTLTPDKLARIAVATCTVARDIIPEAELPEISGVMVSYSNHGGDEGPSPELVRKANRLVPEIIEEQYRNNERYRSISIQGEVKINVALSRRSERFYHGGVDQTDRYRGTNVLITPNLDTGNLLFHLFATRYPEAKTFSIVHGIRFRGVDLPMDVESEDAVLAVKANLLRLHRYGQWVRTPRDTFFARPRILTINPGSTSTKVAVFQGEEEIFSEELQHSASELEPFEGKRIVTQFEMRKQVVERTLQQHDVTIESIEAVSARGGLLRPIPHGTYSVNDAMRKDLLEGSLTDHASNLGALIAYALVEGTNKPAFIVDPVVVDEMEERCRVTGIKSLRRKPISHALNQIATAHRYARDHETFYEYLNLIVCHMGGGISIGAHRKGRLVDVNNALDGEGPFTPQRSGSLPVGDLIRLCFSENVTKEQMLKLNKGRGGLIDLLGTSDLKAIEQRYVQQDPEVVPVFEALGYQIGKSICSLVAAFDGQPVDRVLLTGGMARSKPLVLLIDKACAALGCGMDVYPGESEMMALAQGALRVLEGREPAKEYEA
;
A
#
# COMPACT_ATOMS: atom_id res chain seq x y z
N MET A 1 -4.13 -6.93 22.34
CA MET A 1 -5.23 -7.67 21.66
C MET A 1 -4.86 -7.79 20.21
N PHE A 2 -4.83 -8.99 19.63
CA PHE A 2 -4.47 -9.20 18.23
C PHE A 2 -5.69 -8.96 17.34
N ASP A 3 -5.65 -7.88 16.54
CA ASP A 3 -6.66 -7.59 15.52
C ASP A 3 -6.17 -8.12 14.17
N ILE A 4 -6.81 -9.19 13.67
CA ILE A 4 -6.44 -9.80 12.39
C ILE A 4 -6.71 -8.85 11.22
N GLY A 5 -7.78 -8.06 11.25
CA GLY A 5 -8.11 -7.12 10.19
C GLY A 5 -7.03 -6.05 10.02
N ALA A 6 -6.67 -5.38 11.12
CA ALA A 6 -5.59 -4.40 11.14
C ALA A 6 -4.22 -5.05 10.81
N SER A 7 -4.00 -6.31 11.22
CA SER A 7 -2.80 -7.05 10.87
C SER A 7 -2.72 -7.35 9.37
N LEU A 8 -3.80 -7.80 8.76
CA LEU A 8 -3.86 -8.06 7.30
C LEU A 8 -3.63 -6.77 6.51
N ASP A 9 -4.22 -5.65 6.91
CA ASP A 9 -3.98 -4.35 6.26
C ASP A 9 -2.51 -3.97 6.29
N ARG A 10 -1.89 -4.02 7.47
CA ARG A 10 -0.46 -3.71 7.64
C ARG A 10 0.43 -4.62 6.80
N GLU A 11 0.17 -5.92 6.82
CA GLU A 11 0.96 -6.90 6.06
C GLU A 11 0.77 -6.74 4.54
N ILE A 12 -0.46 -6.48 4.07
CA ILE A 12 -0.72 -6.20 2.65
C ILE A 12 0.04 -4.94 2.21
N LEU A 13 -0.08 -3.84 2.96
CA LEU A 13 0.59 -2.58 2.63
C LEU A 13 2.11 -2.68 2.61
N ASN A 14 2.70 -3.59 3.43
CA ASN A 14 4.14 -3.85 3.42
C ASN A 14 4.64 -4.58 2.17
N VAL A 15 3.81 -5.45 1.56
CA VAL A 15 4.19 -6.27 0.41
C VAL A 15 3.57 -5.81 -0.91
N MET A 16 2.56 -4.95 -0.84
CA MET A 16 1.81 -4.47 -1.99
C MET A 16 2.65 -3.48 -2.81
N LYS A 17 2.85 -3.80 -4.09
CA LYS A 17 3.46 -2.88 -5.06
C LYS A 17 2.43 -1.97 -5.72
N CYS A 18 1.22 -2.47 -5.89
CA CYS A 18 0.08 -1.76 -6.45
C CYS A 18 -1.21 -2.45 -5.99
N ARG A 19 -2.33 -1.75 -6.05
CA ARG A 19 -3.64 -2.30 -5.68
C ARG A 19 -4.15 -3.24 -6.79
N PRO A 20 -4.49 -4.51 -6.45
CA PRO A 20 -5.09 -5.44 -7.42
C PRO A 20 -6.53 -5.06 -7.76
N THR A 21 -6.95 -5.43 -8.96
CA THR A 21 -8.33 -5.29 -9.42
C THR A 21 -9.16 -6.48 -8.94
N VAL A 22 -10.20 -6.20 -8.15
CA VAL A 22 -11.09 -7.21 -7.55
C VAL A 22 -12.49 -7.08 -8.11
N LEU A 23 -12.95 -8.08 -8.86
CA LEU A 23 -14.26 -8.10 -9.49
C LEU A 23 -15.31 -8.76 -8.58
N PHE A 24 -16.30 -7.99 -8.14
CA PHE A 24 -17.44 -8.43 -7.35
C PHE A 24 -18.61 -8.75 -8.27
N ILE A 25 -18.99 -10.03 -8.33
CA ILE A 25 -20.03 -10.50 -9.27
C ILE A 25 -21.45 -10.40 -8.72
N GLU A 26 -21.61 -10.05 -7.45
CA GLU A 26 -22.89 -9.97 -6.73
C GLU A 26 -23.11 -8.59 -6.07
N PRO A 27 -23.02 -7.47 -6.83
CA PRO A 27 -23.11 -6.13 -6.28
C PRO A 27 -24.53 -5.74 -5.79
N ASP A 28 -25.52 -6.59 -6.02
CA ASP A 28 -26.88 -6.43 -5.49
C ASP A 28 -27.05 -7.01 -4.08
N ASP A 29 -26.08 -7.77 -3.58
CA ASP A 29 -26.06 -8.22 -2.20
C ASP A 29 -25.44 -7.14 -1.33
N PRO A 30 -26.19 -6.60 -0.32
CA PRO A 30 -25.68 -5.49 0.48
C PRO A 30 -24.42 -5.84 1.27
N ARG A 31 -24.26 -7.10 1.70
CA ARG A 31 -23.10 -7.57 2.45
C ARG A 31 -21.84 -7.58 1.59
N VAL A 32 -21.97 -8.08 0.35
CA VAL A 32 -20.89 -8.09 -0.64
C VAL A 32 -20.53 -6.68 -1.09
N LEU A 33 -21.55 -5.85 -1.30
CA LEU A 33 -21.38 -4.45 -1.68
C LEU A 33 -20.69 -3.65 -0.58
N GLU A 34 -21.15 -3.78 0.68
CA GLU A 34 -20.52 -3.12 1.83
C GLU A 34 -19.07 -3.58 2.01
N ALA A 35 -18.81 -4.90 1.91
CA ALA A 35 -17.44 -5.41 1.96
C ALA A 35 -16.54 -4.79 0.88
N ALA A 36 -17.04 -4.67 -0.36
CA ALA A 36 -16.28 -4.05 -1.45
C ALA A 36 -15.97 -2.57 -1.19
N LEU A 37 -16.90 -1.83 -0.57
CA LEU A 37 -16.70 -0.41 -0.22
C LEU A 37 -15.62 -0.20 0.86
N HIS A 38 -15.28 -1.23 1.65
CA HIS A 38 -14.21 -1.21 2.66
C HIS A 38 -12.83 -1.67 2.15
N LEU A 39 -12.66 -1.89 0.84
CA LEU A 39 -11.41 -2.40 0.27
C LEU A 39 -10.56 -1.40 -0.55
N PRO A 40 -11.00 -0.15 -0.86
CA PRO A 40 -10.25 0.73 -1.78
C PRO A 40 -8.81 1.02 -1.36
N ARG A 41 -8.51 0.90 -0.06
CA ARG A 41 -7.15 1.04 0.47
C ARG A 41 -6.19 -0.03 -0.05
N VAL A 42 -6.66 -1.26 -0.21
CA VAL A 42 -5.84 -2.44 -0.54
C VAL A 42 -6.18 -3.07 -1.88
N ALA A 43 -7.25 -2.62 -2.55
CA ALA A 43 -7.71 -3.13 -3.83
C ALA A 43 -8.36 -2.02 -4.67
N LYS A 44 -8.60 -2.31 -5.96
CA LYS A 44 -9.46 -1.53 -6.86
C LYS A 44 -10.74 -2.33 -7.13
N PRO A 45 -11.87 -2.03 -6.46
CA PRO A 45 -13.11 -2.75 -6.66
C PRO A 45 -13.68 -2.55 -8.06
N VAL A 46 -14.20 -3.62 -8.66
CA VAL A 46 -15.01 -3.60 -9.88
C VAL A 46 -16.35 -4.22 -9.58
N PHE A 47 -17.41 -3.49 -9.83
CA PHE A 47 -18.78 -4.00 -9.67
C PHE A 47 -19.32 -4.50 -10.99
N LEU A 48 -19.81 -5.75 -11.03
CA LEU A 48 -20.47 -6.33 -12.21
C LEU A 48 -21.91 -5.81 -12.33
N ALA A 49 -22.06 -4.50 -12.36
CA ALA A 49 -23.31 -3.79 -12.56
C ALA A 49 -23.04 -2.37 -13.05
N PRO A 50 -24.01 -1.69 -13.68
CA PRO A 50 -23.95 -0.26 -13.96
C PRO A 50 -23.86 0.56 -12.65
N ARG A 51 -23.19 1.72 -12.71
CA ARG A 51 -22.97 2.59 -11.56
C ARG A 51 -24.27 2.99 -10.86
N GLU A 52 -25.26 3.35 -11.63
CA GLU A 52 -26.57 3.80 -11.13
C GLU A 52 -27.25 2.73 -10.28
N ARG A 53 -27.13 1.47 -10.67
CA ARG A 53 -27.67 0.32 -9.92
C ARG A 53 -26.96 0.11 -8.60
N VAL A 54 -25.64 0.24 -8.58
CA VAL A 54 -24.83 0.16 -7.34
C VAL A 54 -25.20 1.30 -6.39
N GLU A 55 -25.26 2.55 -6.88
CA GLU A 55 -25.65 3.72 -6.08
C GLU A 55 -27.07 3.60 -5.51
N GLU A 56 -28.02 3.07 -6.29
CA GLU A 56 -29.38 2.79 -5.82
C GLU A 56 -29.41 1.73 -4.70
N THR A 57 -28.61 0.67 -4.86
CA THR A 57 -28.50 -0.39 -3.83
C THR A 57 -27.90 0.17 -2.54
N ILE A 58 -26.86 0.97 -2.62
CA ILE A 58 -26.25 1.64 -1.46
C ILE A 58 -27.30 2.52 -0.76
N LYS A 59 -27.95 3.41 -1.50
CA LYS A 59 -28.95 4.34 -0.94
C LYS A 59 -30.09 3.63 -0.23
N ARG A 60 -30.51 2.48 -0.76
CA ARG A 60 -31.66 1.71 -0.23
C ARG A 60 -31.28 0.81 0.94
N GLN A 61 -30.09 0.17 0.90
CA GLN A 61 -29.77 -0.94 1.79
C GLN A 61 -28.60 -0.64 2.75
N LEU A 62 -27.80 0.39 2.48
CA LEU A 62 -26.63 0.77 3.29
C LEU A 62 -26.71 2.24 3.78
N PRO A 63 -27.84 2.71 4.31
CA PRO A 63 -28.00 4.12 4.71
C PRO A 63 -27.17 4.50 5.95
N HIS A 64 -26.59 3.51 6.63
CA HIS A 64 -25.73 3.72 7.79
C HIS A 64 -24.31 4.15 7.43
N LEU A 65 -23.87 3.94 6.17
CA LEU A 65 -22.54 4.32 5.74
C LEU A 65 -22.41 5.84 5.55
N ALA A 66 -21.28 6.39 5.95
CA ALA A 66 -20.98 7.81 5.78
C ALA A 66 -20.89 8.21 4.31
N SER A 67 -21.54 9.30 3.91
CA SER A 67 -21.55 9.77 2.51
C SER A 67 -20.16 10.03 1.95
N ALA A 68 -19.22 10.52 2.78
CA ALA A 68 -17.83 10.75 2.37
C ALA A 68 -17.11 9.44 2.05
N HIS A 69 -17.31 8.39 2.87
CA HIS A 69 -16.75 7.07 2.64
C HIS A 69 -17.30 6.44 1.35
N ILE A 70 -18.62 6.50 1.15
CA ILE A 70 -19.26 6.02 -0.08
C ILE A 70 -18.69 6.75 -1.31
N ALA A 71 -18.61 8.08 -1.26
CA ALA A 71 -18.08 8.88 -2.38
C ALA A 71 -16.65 8.51 -2.72
N PHE A 72 -15.80 8.32 -1.70
CA PHE A 72 -14.42 7.86 -1.87
C PHE A 72 -14.38 6.47 -2.51
N ALA A 73 -15.08 5.49 -1.94
CA ALA A 73 -15.06 4.11 -2.42
C ALA A 73 -15.56 3.99 -3.87
N LEU A 74 -16.64 4.69 -4.22
CA LEU A 74 -17.15 4.72 -5.60
C LEU A 74 -16.23 5.46 -6.57
N GLY A 75 -15.49 6.48 -6.08
CA GLY A 75 -14.46 7.18 -6.85
C GLY A 75 -13.25 6.29 -7.20
N GLU A 76 -12.94 5.33 -6.34
CA GLU A 76 -11.85 4.36 -6.53
C GLU A 76 -12.30 3.05 -7.22
N SER A 77 -13.57 2.95 -7.63
CA SER A 77 -14.17 1.73 -8.21
C SER A 77 -14.46 1.87 -9.70
N ALA A 78 -14.51 0.74 -10.40
CA ALA A 78 -15.01 0.64 -11.77
C ALA A 78 -16.34 -0.12 -11.82
N PHE A 79 -17.05 0.02 -12.94
CA PHE A 79 -18.38 -0.56 -13.16
C PHE A 79 -18.40 -1.28 -14.50
N CYS A 80 -18.90 -2.51 -14.52
CA CYS A 80 -19.01 -3.33 -15.71
C CYS A 80 -20.47 -3.76 -15.93
N ASN A 81 -21.08 -3.30 -16.99
CA ASN A 81 -22.41 -3.78 -17.37
C ASN A 81 -22.28 -5.07 -18.20
N LEU A 82 -22.62 -6.21 -17.60
CA LEU A 82 -22.53 -7.52 -18.22
C LEU A 82 -23.31 -7.60 -19.55
N GLU A 83 -24.49 -6.99 -19.62
CA GLU A 83 -25.36 -7.02 -20.80
C GLU A 83 -24.74 -6.25 -21.98
N GLN A 84 -24.05 -5.15 -21.71
CA GLN A 84 -23.40 -4.30 -22.70
C GLN A 84 -22.00 -4.79 -23.09
N SER A 85 -21.39 -5.69 -22.33
CA SER A 85 -20.01 -6.18 -22.53
C SER A 85 -19.93 -7.30 -23.59
N THR A 86 -20.54 -7.14 -24.75
CA THR A 86 -20.67 -8.19 -25.79
C THR A 86 -19.30 -8.65 -26.29
N SER A 87 -18.42 -7.72 -26.69
CA SER A 87 -17.09 -8.06 -27.21
C SER A 87 -16.22 -8.79 -26.18
N LEU A 88 -16.29 -8.37 -24.92
CA LEU A 88 -15.57 -9.04 -23.84
C LEU A 88 -16.12 -10.44 -23.57
N ARG A 89 -17.46 -10.63 -23.60
CA ARG A 89 -18.07 -11.97 -23.47
C ARG A 89 -17.66 -12.91 -24.61
N GLU A 90 -17.57 -12.42 -25.84
CA GLU A 90 -17.08 -13.20 -26.99
C GLU A 90 -15.63 -13.64 -26.76
N GLU A 91 -14.74 -12.72 -26.35
CA GLU A 91 -13.35 -13.02 -26.01
C GLU A 91 -13.26 -14.08 -24.90
N LEU A 92 -14.00 -13.91 -23.80
CA LEU A 92 -14.03 -14.84 -22.68
C LEU A 92 -14.59 -16.22 -23.06
N ALA A 93 -15.59 -16.29 -23.94
CA ALA A 93 -16.13 -17.55 -24.44
C ALA A 93 -15.08 -18.32 -25.26
N HIS A 94 -14.36 -17.64 -26.15
CA HIS A 94 -13.25 -18.26 -26.88
C HIS A 94 -12.15 -18.74 -25.93
N ALA A 95 -11.77 -17.94 -24.94
CA ALA A 95 -10.77 -18.32 -23.95
C ALA A 95 -11.22 -19.56 -23.14
N ALA A 96 -12.50 -19.65 -22.76
CA ALA A 96 -13.03 -20.81 -22.04
C ALA A 96 -12.93 -22.12 -22.86
N CYS A 97 -13.13 -22.05 -24.19
CA CYS A 97 -12.93 -23.20 -25.06
C CYS A 97 -11.47 -23.61 -25.23
N GLN A 98 -10.53 -22.69 -25.03
CA GLN A 98 -9.09 -22.94 -25.15
C GLN A 98 -8.44 -23.48 -23.87
N LEU A 99 -9.17 -23.53 -22.75
CA LEU A 99 -8.66 -24.10 -21.51
C LEU A 99 -8.29 -25.57 -21.67
N PRO A 100 -7.30 -26.09 -20.92
CA PRO A 100 -7.00 -27.51 -20.85
C PRO A 100 -8.26 -28.33 -20.50
N PRO A 101 -8.42 -29.54 -21.03
CA PRO A 101 -9.64 -30.36 -20.79
C PRO A 101 -9.99 -30.55 -19.32
N GLU A 102 -8.98 -30.68 -18.44
CA GLU A 102 -9.12 -30.83 -17.00
C GLU A 102 -9.66 -29.57 -16.31
N GLN A 103 -9.41 -28.39 -16.88
CA GLN A 103 -9.86 -27.09 -16.35
C GLN A 103 -11.13 -26.59 -17.06
N ARG A 104 -11.54 -27.24 -18.13
CA ARG A 104 -12.65 -26.80 -18.97
C ARG A 104 -14.00 -27.17 -18.35
N VAL A 105 -14.89 -26.18 -18.23
CA VAL A 105 -16.26 -26.34 -17.72
C VAL A 105 -17.27 -26.55 -18.84
N VAL A 106 -16.94 -26.09 -20.05
CA VAL A 106 -17.81 -26.06 -21.25
C VAL A 106 -17.24 -26.92 -22.38
N ASN A 107 -18.07 -27.43 -23.26
CA ASN A 107 -17.64 -28.35 -24.31
C ASN A 107 -17.51 -27.68 -25.69
N ASN A 108 -18.24 -26.61 -25.93
CA ASN A 108 -18.30 -25.89 -27.21
C ASN A 108 -18.49 -24.38 -27.00
N LEU A 109 -18.41 -23.59 -28.06
CA LEU A 109 -18.50 -22.14 -28.03
C LEU A 109 -19.88 -21.64 -27.61
N GLU A 110 -20.95 -22.32 -27.98
CA GLU A 110 -22.31 -21.95 -27.59
C GLU A 110 -22.51 -22.09 -26.07
N GLU A 111 -22.11 -23.22 -25.50
CA GLU A 111 -22.10 -23.42 -24.04
C GLU A 111 -21.19 -22.40 -23.33
N ALA A 112 -20.03 -22.11 -23.92
CA ALA A 112 -19.09 -21.14 -23.38
C ALA A 112 -19.71 -19.74 -23.35
N TYR A 113 -20.35 -19.31 -24.44
CA TYR A 113 -21.00 -18.01 -24.50
C TYR A 113 -22.19 -17.92 -23.52
N ALA A 114 -22.98 -18.97 -23.42
CA ALA A 114 -24.06 -19.04 -22.42
C ALA A 114 -23.50 -18.94 -20.98
N TRP A 115 -22.40 -19.63 -20.68
CA TRP A 115 -21.79 -19.64 -19.37
C TRP A 115 -21.17 -18.28 -19.00
N VAL A 116 -20.37 -17.65 -19.88
CA VAL A 116 -19.79 -16.32 -19.62
C VAL A 116 -20.84 -15.19 -19.68
N SER A 117 -22.06 -15.48 -20.10
CA SER A 117 -23.19 -14.55 -19.98
C SER A 117 -23.83 -14.58 -18.59
N THR A 118 -23.40 -15.50 -17.71
CA THR A 118 -23.75 -15.48 -16.27
C THR A 118 -22.71 -14.70 -15.48
N PRO A 119 -23.09 -14.07 -14.33
CA PRO A 119 -22.12 -13.37 -13.48
C PRO A 119 -20.94 -14.25 -13.06
N ALA A 120 -21.22 -15.50 -12.67
CA ALA A 120 -20.21 -16.47 -12.24
C ALA A 120 -19.23 -16.81 -13.36
N GLY A 121 -19.73 -17.20 -14.54
CA GLY A 121 -18.90 -17.55 -15.69
C GLY A 121 -18.07 -16.38 -16.20
N PHE A 122 -18.68 -15.18 -16.27
CA PHE A 122 -17.97 -13.95 -16.62
C PHE A 122 -16.84 -13.66 -15.66
N GLY A 123 -17.11 -13.64 -14.35
CA GLY A 123 -16.13 -13.30 -13.33
C GLY A 123 -14.95 -14.28 -13.29
N ILE A 124 -15.24 -15.60 -13.33
CA ILE A 124 -14.19 -16.63 -13.34
C ILE A 124 -13.31 -16.47 -14.59
N MET A 125 -13.90 -16.33 -15.77
CA MET A 125 -13.12 -16.19 -17.00
C MET A 125 -12.39 -14.85 -17.10
N ALA A 126 -12.95 -13.77 -16.56
CA ALA A 126 -12.24 -12.49 -16.45
C ALA A 126 -10.97 -12.61 -15.59
N ALA A 127 -11.04 -13.34 -14.48
CA ALA A 127 -9.86 -13.61 -13.66
C ALA A 127 -8.84 -14.52 -14.37
N VAL A 128 -9.30 -15.57 -15.04
CA VAL A 128 -8.44 -16.49 -15.82
C VAL A 128 -7.71 -15.78 -16.96
N SER A 129 -8.42 -14.94 -17.69
CA SER A 129 -7.89 -14.21 -18.85
C SER A 129 -7.14 -12.93 -18.47
N GLY A 130 -7.09 -12.61 -17.16
CA GLY A 130 -6.33 -11.47 -16.64
C GLY A 130 -7.00 -10.10 -16.82
N HIS A 131 -8.31 -10.05 -17.02
CA HIS A 131 -9.07 -8.81 -17.03
C HIS A 131 -9.32 -8.27 -15.62
N CYS A 132 -9.22 -9.10 -14.59
CA CYS A 132 -9.12 -8.74 -13.20
C CYS A 132 -8.11 -9.65 -12.48
N ASP A 133 -7.62 -9.23 -11.33
CA ASP A 133 -6.67 -10.03 -10.55
C ASP A 133 -7.38 -11.08 -9.70
N VAL A 134 -8.55 -10.73 -9.15
CA VAL A 134 -9.34 -11.59 -8.26
C VAL A 134 -10.82 -11.45 -8.60
N VAL A 135 -11.54 -12.57 -8.58
CA VAL A 135 -13.01 -12.61 -8.63
C VAL A 135 -13.56 -12.99 -7.25
N VAL A 136 -14.62 -12.32 -6.81
CA VAL A 136 -15.33 -12.54 -5.54
C VAL A 136 -16.80 -12.84 -5.82
N GLY A 137 -17.29 -13.95 -5.29
CA GLY A 137 -18.69 -14.38 -5.42
C GLY A 137 -19.02 -15.52 -4.45
N GLY A 138 -20.21 -16.10 -4.58
CA GLY A 138 -20.68 -17.22 -3.77
C GLY A 138 -21.81 -16.86 -2.81
N ALA A 139 -21.92 -15.61 -2.38
CA ALA A 139 -22.93 -15.18 -1.40
C ALA A 139 -24.39 -15.38 -1.88
N ARG A 140 -24.63 -15.41 -3.20
CA ARG A 140 -25.94 -15.66 -3.81
C ARG A 140 -25.97 -16.82 -4.83
N HIS A 141 -24.84 -17.49 -5.01
CA HIS A 141 -24.72 -18.59 -5.97
C HIS A 141 -24.59 -19.93 -5.24
N GLU A 142 -25.34 -20.93 -5.71
CA GLU A 142 -25.11 -22.30 -5.25
C GLU A 142 -23.70 -22.78 -5.63
N PRO A 143 -23.05 -23.67 -4.83
CA PRO A 143 -21.70 -24.15 -5.12
C PRO A 143 -21.48 -24.71 -6.51
N ARG A 144 -22.51 -25.30 -7.13
CA ARG A 144 -22.47 -25.79 -8.53
C ARG A 144 -22.36 -24.68 -9.56
N GLN A 145 -22.82 -23.47 -9.24
CA GLN A 145 -22.86 -22.33 -10.16
C GLN A 145 -21.58 -21.52 -10.13
N TYR A 146 -20.95 -21.38 -8.96
CA TYR A 146 -19.73 -20.58 -8.79
C TYR A 146 -18.55 -21.39 -8.25
N PHE A 147 -18.64 -21.99 -7.05
CA PHE A 147 -17.50 -22.59 -6.34
C PHE A 147 -16.88 -23.76 -7.13
N ARG A 148 -17.67 -24.73 -7.60
CA ARG A 148 -17.14 -25.87 -8.36
C ARG A 148 -16.51 -25.46 -9.69
N PRO A 149 -17.12 -24.60 -10.53
CA PRO A 149 -16.46 -24.03 -11.72
C PRO A 149 -15.17 -23.28 -11.36
N LEU A 150 -15.17 -22.46 -10.32
CA LEU A 150 -14.00 -21.73 -9.83
C LEU A 150 -12.83 -22.68 -9.53
N LEU A 151 -13.08 -23.70 -8.71
CA LEU A 151 -12.08 -24.70 -8.36
C LEU A 151 -11.51 -25.40 -9.60
N LYS A 152 -12.39 -25.86 -10.50
CA LYS A 152 -11.98 -26.59 -11.69
C LYS A 152 -11.13 -25.73 -12.63
N THR A 153 -11.56 -24.49 -12.87
CA THR A 153 -10.94 -23.61 -13.85
C THR A 153 -9.62 -23.02 -13.37
N LEU A 154 -9.49 -22.72 -12.07
CA LEU A 154 -8.32 -22.09 -11.48
C LEU A 154 -7.37 -23.05 -10.78
N GLN A 155 -7.63 -24.37 -10.79
CA GLN A 155 -6.74 -25.33 -10.14
C GLN A 155 -5.30 -25.22 -10.61
N ALA A 156 -4.40 -25.09 -9.64
CA ALA A 156 -2.96 -24.93 -9.86
C ALA A 156 -2.09 -25.84 -8.97
N ALA A 157 -2.66 -26.39 -7.89
CA ALA A 157 -1.98 -27.27 -6.97
C ALA A 157 -2.48 -28.72 -7.12
N PRO A 158 -1.67 -29.73 -6.74
CA PRO A 158 -2.08 -31.13 -6.72
C PRO A 158 -3.29 -31.39 -5.84
N VAL A 159 -3.43 -30.61 -4.75
CA VAL A 159 -4.56 -30.69 -3.84
C VAL A 159 -5.17 -29.31 -3.65
N LEU A 160 -6.50 -29.28 -3.84
CA LEU A 160 -7.34 -28.15 -3.46
C LEU A 160 -7.86 -28.40 -2.05
N CYS A 161 -7.90 -27.39 -1.20
CA CYS A 161 -8.61 -27.46 0.07
C CYS A 161 -9.20 -26.10 0.45
N GLU A 162 -10.28 -26.14 1.18
CA GLU A 162 -10.89 -24.97 1.79
C GLU A 162 -10.52 -24.94 3.27
N VAL A 163 -9.86 -23.86 3.67
CA VAL A 163 -9.37 -23.66 5.04
C VAL A 163 -10.31 -22.69 5.74
N GLY A 164 -11.05 -23.20 6.73
CA GLY A 164 -11.92 -22.39 7.57
C GLY A 164 -11.13 -21.68 8.66
N VAL A 165 -11.42 -20.40 8.86
CA VAL A 165 -10.82 -19.56 9.91
C VAL A 165 -11.95 -19.07 10.83
N ILE A 166 -11.76 -19.25 12.13
CA ILE A 166 -12.71 -18.87 13.19
C ILE A 166 -11.94 -18.01 14.17
N ILE A 167 -12.47 -16.83 14.48
CA ILE A 167 -11.92 -15.88 15.45
C ILE A 167 -12.97 -15.67 16.52
N LEU A 168 -12.74 -16.24 17.70
CA LEU A 168 -13.66 -16.11 18.80
C LEU A 168 -13.47 -14.76 19.51
N PRO A 169 -14.52 -14.25 20.20
CA PRO A 169 -14.42 -13.05 21.01
C PRO A 169 -13.32 -13.12 22.08
N ASP A 170 -12.81 -11.97 22.47
CA ASP A 170 -11.70 -11.87 23.43
C ASP A 170 -12.02 -12.33 24.85
N ASP A 171 -13.28 -12.27 25.26
CA ASP A 171 -13.78 -12.73 26.55
C ASP A 171 -13.96 -14.26 26.61
N HIS A 172 -13.70 -14.96 25.49
CA HIS A 172 -13.73 -16.41 25.46
C HIS A 172 -12.72 -16.99 26.47
N PRO A 173 -13.06 -18.07 27.19
CA PRO A 173 -12.19 -18.67 28.21
C PRO A 173 -10.79 -18.93 27.67
N GLN A 174 -9.81 -18.34 28.34
CA GLN A 174 -8.41 -18.39 27.91
C GLN A 174 -7.87 -19.83 27.85
N GLY A 175 -7.03 -20.11 26.86
CA GLY A 175 -6.17 -21.28 26.80
C GLY A 175 -6.63 -22.40 25.87
N LEU A 176 -7.67 -22.20 25.06
CA LEU A 176 -8.00 -23.18 24.02
C LEU A 176 -7.04 -23.11 22.84
N TYR A 177 -6.71 -21.91 22.38
CA TYR A 177 -5.76 -21.66 21.29
C TYR A 177 -5.22 -20.22 21.36
N PRO A 178 -4.04 -19.95 20.79
CA PRO A 178 -3.47 -18.60 20.82
C PRO A 178 -4.38 -17.59 20.09
N HIS A 179 -4.54 -16.42 20.67
CA HIS A 179 -5.29 -15.29 20.12
C HIS A 179 -6.76 -15.59 19.77
N ASN A 180 -7.36 -16.62 20.33
CA ASN A 180 -8.71 -17.09 20.03
C ASN A 180 -8.95 -17.38 18.52
N ILE A 181 -7.88 -17.71 17.78
CA ILE A 181 -7.95 -18.08 16.36
C ILE A 181 -7.85 -19.60 16.23
N LEU A 182 -8.86 -20.20 15.62
CA LEU A 182 -8.88 -21.61 15.26
C LEU A 182 -8.98 -21.75 13.73
N ILE A 183 -8.13 -22.61 13.17
CA ILE A 183 -8.06 -22.84 11.72
C ILE A 183 -8.35 -24.31 11.45
N LEU A 184 -9.27 -24.58 10.54
CA LEU A 184 -9.77 -25.91 10.21
C LEU A 184 -9.45 -26.27 8.76
N GLY A 185 -8.91 -27.43 8.53
CA GLY A 185 -8.67 -27.98 7.19
C GLY A 185 -9.26 -29.39 7.06
N ASP A 186 -9.90 -29.73 6.06
CA ASP A 186 -10.60 -29.12 4.93
C ASP A 186 -12.09 -28.99 5.28
N VAL A 187 -12.72 -27.87 4.95
CA VAL A 187 -14.11 -27.65 5.37
C VAL A 187 -15.13 -27.74 4.21
N GLY A 188 -14.68 -27.79 2.95
CA GLY A 188 -15.61 -27.68 1.82
C GLY A 188 -15.27 -28.46 0.52
N VAL A 189 -14.11 -29.11 0.39
CA VAL A 189 -13.64 -29.60 -0.93
C VAL A 189 -13.54 -31.13 -1.05
N ASN A 190 -12.84 -31.81 -0.15
CA ASN A 190 -12.42 -33.20 -0.37
C ASN A 190 -13.30 -34.22 0.38
N GLY A 191 -14.28 -34.82 -0.32
CA GLY A 191 -15.15 -35.84 0.28
C GLY A 191 -14.44 -37.17 0.57
N THR A 192 -13.41 -37.53 -0.21
CA THR A 192 -12.64 -38.77 -0.03
C THR A 192 -11.16 -38.45 0.13
N LEU A 193 -10.57 -38.92 1.23
CA LEU A 193 -9.17 -38.69 1.58
C LEU A 193 -8.32 -39.94 1.43
N THR A 194 -7.15 -39.80 0.84
CA THR A 194 -6.03 -40.72 0.90
C THR A 194 -4.99 -40.19 1.90
N PRO A 195 -4.06 -41.02 2.37
CA PRO A 195 -2.98 -40.53 3.26
C PRO A 195 -2.19 -39.36 2.64
N ASP A 196 -1.87 -39.41 1.36
CA ASP A 196 -1.17 -38.33 0.64
C ASP A 196 -2.02 -37.05 0.59
N LYS A 197 -3.31 -37.15 0.23
CA LYS A 197 -4.21 -35.99 0.22
C LYS A 197 -4.32 -35.36 1.61
N LEU A 198 -4.52 -36.16 2.65
CA LEU A 198 -4.65 -35.64 4.02
C LEU A 198 -3.35 -34.96 4.48
N ALA A 199 -2.19 -35.51 4.18
CA ALA A 199 -0.90 -34.90 4.49
C ALA A 199 -0.72 -33.56 3.77
N ARG A 200 -1.06 -33.48 2.49
CA ARG A 200 -1.02 -32.22 1.71
C ARG A 200 -2.02 -31.19 2.22
N ILE A 201 -3.23 -31.59 2.61
CA ILE A 201 -4.21 -30.71 3.26
C ILE A 201 -3.66 -30.17 4.58
N ALA A 202 -3.03 -31.02 5.40
CA ALA A 202 -2.43 -30.60 6.66
C ALA A 202 -1.34 -29.56 6.46
N VAL A 203 -0.44 -29.78 5.52
CA VAL A 203 0.63 -28.82 5.17
C VAL A 203 0.02 -27.52 4.60
N ALA A 204 -0.94 -27.62 3.68
CA ALA A 204 -1.61 -26.46 3.10
C ALA A 204 -2.33 -25.61 4.15
N THR A 205 -3.04 -26.27 5.10
CA THR A 205 -3.76 -25.57 6.18
C THR A 205 -2.80 -24.81 7.10
N CYS A 206 -1.69 -25.44 7.51
CA CYS A 206 -0.66 -24.77 8.32
C CYS A 206 0.04 -23.64 7.54
N THR A 207 0.22 -23.81 6.23
CA THR A 207 0.75 -22.75 5.36
C THR A 207 -0.19 -21.54 5.33
N VAL A 208 -1.49 -21.75 5.13
CA VAL A 208 -2.49 -20.68 5.20
C VAL A 208 -2.45 -19.99 6.56
N ALA A 209 -2.37 -20.75 7.65
CA ALA A 209 -2.26 -20.18 9.00
C ALA A 209 -1.03 -19.26 9.13
N ARG A 210 0.15 -19.69 8.66
CA ARG A 210 1.38 -18.88 8.67
C ARG A 210 1.29 -17.67 7.77
N ASP A 211 0.53 -17.75 6.68
CA ASP A 211 0.35 -16.62 5.76
C ASP A 211 -0.43 -15.49 6.40
N ILE A 212 -1.50 -15.79 7.15
CA ILE A 212 -2.40 -14.79 7.72
C ILE A 212 -2.03 -14.35 9.14
N ILE A 213 -1.25 -15.15 9.88
CA ILE A 213 -0.80 -14.82 11.24
C ILE A 213 0.70 -14.52 11.20
N PRO A 214 1.14 -13.29 11.52
CA PRO A 214 2.55 -12.92 11.56
C PRO A 214 3.33 -13.74 12.59
N GLU A 215 4.62 -13.98 12.31
CA GLU A 215 5.51 -14.70 13.23
C GLU A 215 5.69 -13.99 14.58
N ALA A 216 5.65 -12.65 14.56
CA ALA A 216 5.73 -11.86 15.79
C ALA A 216 4.53 -12.10 16.74
N GLU A 217 3.35 -12.43 16.19
CA GLU A 217 2.14 -12.72 16.96
C GLU A 217 2.06 -14.20 17.36
N LEU A 218 2.48 -15.10 16.49
CA LEU A 218 2.49 -16.55 16.72
C LEU A 218 3.78 -17.16 16.16
N PRO A 219 4.82 -17.33 16.98
CA PRO A 219 6.13 -17.81 16.53
C PRO A 219 6.09 -19.19 15.87
N GLU A 220 5.25 -20.09 16.35
CA GLU A 220 5.11 -21.45 15.83
C GLU A 220 3.66 -21.74 15.42
N ILE A 221 3.47 -22.35 14.24
CA ILE A 221 2.18 -22.89 13.82
C ILE A 221 2.15 -24.38 14.19
N SER A 222 1.28 -24.72 15.14
CA SER A 222 1.07 -26.09 15.59
C SER A 222 -0.19 -26.68 14.95
N GLY A 223 -0.02 -27.60 14.02
CA GLY A 223 -1.11 -28.34 13.36
C GLY A 223 -1.32 -29.71 14.00
N VAL A 224 -2.58 -30.10 14.20
CA VAL A 224 -2.96 -31.41 14.74
C VAL A 224 -3.93 -32.12 13.80
N MET A 225 -3.54 -33.29 13.31
CA MET A 225 -4.45 -34.19 12.61
C MET A 225 -5.27 -34.99 13.61
N VAL A 226 -6.58 -34.74 13.66
CA VAL A 226 -7.47 -35.33 14.67
C VAL A 226 -8.02 -36.70 14.26
N SER A 227 -8.26 -37.51 15.27
CA SER A 227 -8.87 -38.84 15.15
C SER A 227 -9.60 -39.20 16.47
N TYR A 228 -10.32 -40.28 16.49
CA TYR A 228 -10.84 -40.85 17.76
C TYR A 228 -9.77 -41.58 18.58
N SER A 229 -8.57 -41.78 18.05
CA SER A 229 -7.42 -42.37 18.71
C SER A 229 -6.41 -41.30 19.17
N ASN A 230 -5.52 -41.68 20.08
CA ASN A 230 -4.47 -40.80 20.58
C ASN A 230 -3.15 -41.58 20.65
N HIS A 231 -2.18 -41.25 19.82
CA HIS A 231 -0.82 -41.83 19.78
C HIS A 231 -0.79 -43.37 19.78
N GLY A 232 -1.61 -43.98 18.93
CA GLY A 232 -1.64 -45.46 18.79
C GLY A 232 -2.56 -46.17 19.77
N GLY A 233 -3.42 -45.42 20.50
CA GLY A 233 -4.30 -46.04 21.52
C GLY A 233 -5.44 -46.86 20.95
N ASP A 234 -5.84 -46.66 19.70
CA ASP A 234 -6.93 -47.39 19.05
C ASP A 234 -6.54 -47.75 17.60
N GLU A 235 -7.17 -48.81 17.08
CA GLU A 235 -7.05 -49.26 15.69
C GLU A 235 -8.31 -48.86 14.89
N GLY A 236 -8.17 -48.81 13.57
CA GLY A 236 -9.29 -48.59 12.66
C GLY A 236 -8.98 -47.60 11.52
N PRO A 237 -9.94 -47.40 10.60
CA PRO A 237 -9.69 -46.65 9.35
C PRO A 237 -9.21 -45.22 9.55
N SER A 238 -9.81 -44.48 10.48
CA SER A 238 -9.44 -43.07 10.74
C SER A 238 -8.06 -42.92 11.39
N PRO A 239 -7.72 -43.66 12.51
CA PRO A 239 -6.38 -43.63 13.08
C PRO A 239 -5.29 -44.06 12.09
N GLU A 240 -5.54 -45.10 11.29
CA GLU A 240 -4.59 -45.58 10.29
C GLU A 240 -4.35 -44.54 9.16
N LEU A 241 -5.42 -43.91 8.68
CA LEU A 241 -5.34 -42.83 7.69
C LEU A 241 -4.45 -41.71 8.19
N VAL A 242 -4.72 -41.23 9.42
CA VAL A 242 -3.98 -40.10 10.04
C VAL A 242 -2.52 -40.51 10.30
N ARG A 243 -2.24 -41.69 10.83
CA ARG A 243 -0.85 -42.17 11.04
C ARG A 243 -0.06 -42.24 9.72
N LYS A 244 -0.68 -42.76 8.67
CA LYS A 244 -0.05 -42.85 7.34
C LYS A 244 0.21 -41.47 6.79
N ALA A 245 -0.76 -40.54 6.90
CA ALA A 245 -0.62 -39.17 6.48
C ALA A 245 0.50 -38.43 7.24
N ASN A 246 0.56 -38.59 8.58
CA ASN A 246 1.55 -37.92 9.41
C ASN A 246 3.00 -38.31 9.05
N ARG A 247 3.23 -39.54 8.57
CA ARG A 247 4.55 -39.97 8.09
C ARG A 247 5.00 -39.29 6.80
N LEU A 248 4.05 -38.82 5.98
CA LEU A 248 4.34 -38.15 4.72
C LEU A 248 4.58 -36.63 4.88
N VAL A 249 4.14 -36.06 5.98
CA VAL A 249 4.23 -34.59 6.22
C VAL A 249 5.65 -34.02 6.09
N PRO A 250 6.69 -34.61 6.72
CA PRO A 250 8.05 -34.08 6.63
C PRO A 250 8.59 -34.03 5.19
N GLU A 251 8.29 -35.08 4.40
CA GLU A 251 8.70 -35.14 2.99
C GLU A 251 8.01 -34.07 2.15
N ILE A 252 6.70 -33.83 2.36
CA ILE A 252 5.92 -32.79 1.65
C ILE A 252 6.41 -31.40 2.03
N ILE A 253 6.71 -31.14 3.32
CA ILE A 253 7.27 -29.84 3.75
C ILE A 253 8.63 -29.62 3.09
N GLU A 254 9.51 -30.62 3.07
CA GLU A 254 10.81 -30.51 2.43
C GLU A 254 10.69 -30.31 0.92
N GLU A 255 9.80 -31.04 0.24
CA GLU A 255 9.54 -30.89 -1.20
C GLU A 255 9.07 -29.47 -1.57
N GLN A 256 8.07 -28.93 -0.83
CA GLN A 256 7.40 -27.71 -1.18
C GLN A 256 8.10 -26.45 -0.67
N TYR A 257 8.81 -26.54 0.47
CA TYR A 257 9.25 -25.36 1.22
C TYR A 257 10.72 -25.36 1.62
N ARG A 258 11.55 -26.25 1.06
CA ARG A 258 12.99 -26.36 1.36
C ARG A 258 13.71 -25.01 1.46
N ASN A 259 13.41 -24.09 0.55
CA ASN A 259 14.07 -22.79 0.43
C ASN A 259 13.26 -21.63 1.03
N ASN A 260 12.19 -21.91 1.78
CA ASN A 260 11.34 -20.86 2.35
C ASN A 260 11.39 -20.89 3.88
N GLU A 261 12.21 -20.00 4.45
CA GLU A 261 12.41 -19.90 5.90
C GLU A 261 11.11 -19.65 6.68
N ARG A 262 10.13 -18.99 6.06
CA ARG A 262 8.83 -18.64 6.67
C ARG A 262 8.07 -19.87 7.18
N TYR A 263 8.23 -21.03 6.54
CA TYR A 263 7.52 -22.26 6.91
C TYR A 263 8.30 -23.21 7.79
N ARG A 264 9.52 -22.84 8.22
CA ARG A 264 10.33 -23.64 9.17
C ARG A 264 9.71 -23.76 10.56
N SER A 265 8.82 -22.80 10.92
CA SER A 265 8.12 -22.76 12.19
C SER A 265 6.80 -23.54 12.20
N ILE A 266 6.54 -24.36 11.17
CA ILE A 266 5.36 -25.22 11.11
C ILE A 266 5.71 -26.58 11.72
N SER A 267 4.91 -27.02 12.71
CA SER A 267 4.93 -28.37 13.24
C SER A 267 3.55 -29.03 13.05
N ILE A 268 3.54 -30.29 12.62
CA ILE A 268 2.29 -31.06 12.42
C ILE A 268 2.44 -32.39 13.10
N GLN A 269 1.45 -32.73 13.93
CA GLN A 269 1.40 -33.99 14.63
C GLN A 269 0.04 -34.70 14.49
N GLY A 270 -0.03 -35.95 14.78
CA GLY A 270 -1.24 -36.78 14.75
C GLY A 270 -0.86 -38.27 14.81
N GLU A 271 -1.72 -39.10 15.27
CA GLU A 271 -3.15 -38.90 15.55
C GLU A 271 -3.38 -38.41 16.98
N VAL A 272 -4.30 -37.48 17.15
CA VAL A 272 -4.65 -36.92 18.46
C VAL A 272 -6.16 -36.73 18.55
N LYS A 273 -6.75 -37.03 19.73
CA LYS A 273 -8.16 -36.76 20.01
C LYS A 273 -8.37 -35.24 20.13
N ILE A 274 -9.48 -34.71 19.62
CA ILE A 274 -9.77 -33.28 19.63
C ILE A 274 -9.74 -32.65 21.04
N ASN A 275 -10.22 -33.39 22.06
CA ASN A 275 -10.16 -32.91 23.45
C ASN A 275 -8.72 -32.84 23.99
N VAL A 276 -7.82 -33.67 23.50
CA VAL A 276 -6.39 -33.63 23.86
C VAL A 276 -5.72 -32.47 23.12
N ALA A 277 -6.08 -32.23 21.86
CA ALA A 277 -5.57 -31.12 21.07
C ALA A 277 -5.96 -29.75 21.65
N LEU A 278 -7.17 -29.59 22.20
CA LEU A 278 -7.73 -28.31 22.64
C LEU A 278 -7.72 -28.07 24.15
N SER A 279 -7.39 -29.08 24.99
CA SER A 279 -7.49 -28.98 26.44
C SER A 279 -6.25 -29.45 27.17
N ARG A 280 -5.54 -28.54 27.87
CA ARG A 280 -4.43 -28.87 28.76
C ARG A 280 -4.78 -29.93 29.80
N ARG A 281 -6.02 -29.93 30.31
CA ARG A 281 -6.50 -30.92 31.25
C ARG A 281 -6.50 -32.32 30.65
N SER A 282 -7.06 -32.45 29.44
CA SER A 282 -7.13 -33.73 28.75
C SER A 282 -5.74 -34.25 28.35
N GLU A 283 -4.88 -33.36 27.86
CA GLU A 283 -3.50 -33.68 27.51
C GLU A 283 -2.73 -34.32 28.70
N ARG A 284 -2.80 -33.72 29.89
CA ARG A 284 -2.15 -34.26 31.12
C ARG A 284 -2.57 -35.68 31.44
N PHE A 285 -3.85 -36.02 31.26
CA PHE A 285 -4.34 -37.39 31.53
C PHE A 285 -3.83 -38.40 30.51
N TYR A 286 -3.72 -38.03 29.26
CA TYR A 286 -3.28 -38.96 28.21
C TYR A 286 -1.75 -39.20 28.19
N HIS A 287 -0.96 -38.31 28.75
CA HIS A 287 0.50 -38.44 28.86
C HIS A 287 0.97 -38.93 30.23
N GLY A 288 0.11 -39.62 31.01
CA GLY A 288 0.50 -40.30 32.23
C GLY A 288 0.86 -39.41 33.41
N GLY A 289 0.36 -38.19 33.46
CA GLY A 289 0.54 -37.29 34.61
C GLY A 289 1.94 -36.69 34.75
N VAL A 290 2.85 -36.97 33.82
CA VAL A 290 4.15 -36.29 33.75
C VAL A 290 3.88 -34.84 33.31
N ASP A 291 4.21 -33.93 34.19
CA ASP A 291 4.06 -32.49 33.90
C ASP A 291 5.07 -32.09 32.79
N GLN A 292 4.65 -32.28 31.56
CA GLN A 292 5.37 -31.78 30.38
C GLN A 292 4.89 -30.35 30.04
N THR A 293 4.71 -29.53 31.08
CA THR A 293 4.23 -28.16 31.00
C THR A 293 4.99 -27.26 30.03
N ASP A 294 6.22 -27.64 29.68
CA ASP A 294 7.03 -26.95 28.70
C ASP A 294 6.74 -27.33 27.23
N ARG A 295 5.96 -28.36 26.96
CA ARG A 295 5.69 -28.82 25.59
C ARG A 295 4.30 -28.48 25.05
N TYR A 296 3.28 -28.34 25.91
CA TYR A 296 1.96 -27.96 25.43
C TYR A 296 1.91 -26.47 25.14
N ARG A 297 2.01 -26.15 23.88
CA ARG A 297 1.89 -24.77 23.41
C ARG A 297 0.48 -24.40 22.92
N GLY A 298 -0.46 -25.35 23.01
CA GLY A 298 -1.76 -25.26 22.36
C GLY A 298 -1.69 -25.53 20.86
N THR A 299 -2.83 -25.78 20.24
CA THR A 299 -2.92 -25.85 18.79
C THR A 299 -3.87 -24.78 18.27
N ASN A 300 -3.53 -24.17 17.15
CA ASN A 300 -4.36 -23.23 16.44
C ASN A 300 -4.86 -23.79 15.09
N VAL A 301 -4.40 -24.99 14.71
CA VAL A 301 -4.78 -25.64 13.45
C VAL A 301 -5.25 -27.07 13.70
N LEU A 302 -6.48 -27.39 13.34
CA LEU A 302 -7.05 -28.74 13.37
C LEU A 302 -7.29 -29.23 11.95
N ILE A 303 -6.79 -30.44 11.66
CA ILE A 303 -6.98 -31.12 10.39
C ILE A 303 -7.85 -32.34 10.64
N THR A 304 -9.00 -32.41 9.99
CA THR A 304 -9.99 -33.48 10.21
C THR A 304 -9.79 -34.65 9.25
N PRO A 305 -10.13 -35.88 9.65
CA PRO A 305 -9.90 -37.07 8.85
C PRO A 305 -10.89 -37.26 7.70
N ASN A 306 -11.89 -36.41 7.60
CA ASN A 306 -12.87 -36.38 6.51
C ASN A 306 -13.59 -35.03 6.45
N LEU A 307 -14.25 -34.77 5.29
CA LEU A 307 -14.94 -33.52 5.03
C LEU A 307 -16.11 -33.28 5.98
N ASP A 308 -16.91 -34.30 6.27
CA ASP A 308 -18.12 -34.13 7.12
C ASP A 308 -17.73 -33.61 8.51
N THR A 309 -16.63 -34.10 9.08
CA THR A 309 -16.13 -33.65 10.38
C THR A 309 -15.64 -32.21 10.31
N GLY A 310 -14.90 -31.84 9.27
CA GLY A 310 -14.39 -30.46 9.06
C GLY A 310 -15.53 -29.46 8.89
N ASN A 311 -16.46 -29.77 8.01
CA ASN A 311 -17.62 -28.95 7.74
C ASN A 311 -18.51 -28.78 8.98
N LEU A 312 -18.82 -29.89 9.66
CA LEU A 312 -19.64 -29.88 10.87
C LEU A 312 -19.00 -29.04 11.99
N LEU A 313 -17.69 -29.17 12.20
CA LEU A 313 -16.98 -28.37 13.21
C LEU A 313 -17.00 -26.87 12.86
N PHE A 314 -16.74 -26.53 11.62
CA PHE A 314 -16.75 -25.14 11.17
C PHE A 314 -18.11 -24.48 11.42
N HIS A 315 -19.18 -25.10 10.95
CA HIS A 315 -20.53 -24.57 11.15
C HIS A 315 -21.02 -24.64 12.61
N LEU A 316 -20.57 -25.63 13.38
CA LEU A 316 -20.89 -25.67 14.82
C LEU A 316 -20.30 -24.48 15.55
N PHE A 317 -19.03 -24.12 15.30
CA PHE A 317 -18.39 -22.96 15.91
C PHE A 317 -19.06 -21.66 15.45
N ALA A 318 -19.29 -21.49 14.16
CA ALA A 318 -19.98 -20.31 13.61
C ALA A 318 -21.39 -20.12 14.23
N THR A 319 -22.15 -21.22 14.35
CA THR A 319 -23.51 -21.15 14.93
C THR A 319 -23.49 -20.95 16.44
N ARG A 320 -22.54 -21.56 17.15
CA ARG A 320 -22.48 -21.50 18.61
C ARG A 320 -22.00 -20.17 19.14
N TYR A 321 -21.17 -19.48 18.35
CA TYR A 321 -20.58 -18.19 18.67
C TYR A 321 -20.92 -17.18 17.56
N PRO A 322 -22.13 -16.64 17.56
CA PRO A 322 -22.60 -15.72 16.50
C PRO A 322 -21.79 -14.42 16.42
N GLU A 323 -21.08 -14.06 17.48
CA GLU A 323 -20.15 -12.92 17.52
C GLU A 323 -18.73 -13.28 17.01
N ALA A 324 -18.46 -14.56 16.69
CA ALA A 324 -17.19 -14.96 16.09
C ALA A 324 -17.12 -14.48 14.64
N LYS A 325 -15.95 -13.99 14.23
CA LYS A 325 -15.67 -13.74 12.82
C LYS A 325 -15.29 -15.05 12.14
N THR A 326 -15.96 -15.37 11.03
CA THR A 326 -15.75 -16.64 10.34
C THR A 326 -15.62 -16.43 8.84
N PHE A 327 -14.53 -16.93 8.26
CA PHE A 327 -14.32 -16.90 6.82
C PHE A 327 -13.53 -18.11 6.36
N SER A 328 -13.52 -18.35 5.05
CA SER A 328 -12.72 -19.42 4.47
C SER A 328 -11.75 -18.93 3.41
N ILE A 329 -10.70 -19.71 3.20
CA ILE A 329 -9.65 -19.44 2.20
C ILE A 329 -9.47 -20.68 1.35
N VAL A 330 -9.66 -20.53 0.04
CA VAL A 330 -9.39 -21.63 -0.89
C VAL A 330 -7.89 -21.68 -1.20
N HIS A 331 -7.27 -22.82 -0.89
CA HIS A 331 -5.88 -23.10 -1.27
C HIS A 331 -5.82 -23.89 -2.57
N GLY A 332 -4.87 -23.53 -3.44
CA GLY A 332 -4.57 -24.25 -4.69
C GLY A 332 -5.16 -23.66 -5.96
N ILE A 333 -5.81 -22.49 -5.92
CA ILE A 333 -6.40 -21.77 -7.06
C ILE A 333 -5.66 -20.51 -7.51
N ARG A 334 -4.36 -20.46 -7.36
CA ARG A 334 -3.52 -19.29 -7.76
C ARG A 334 -3.92 -17.96 -7.11
N PHE A 335 -4.68 -17.96 -6.01
CA PHE A 335 -5.16 -16.78 -5.29
C PHE A 335 -6.08 -15.84 -6.11
N ARG A 336 -6.66 -16.30 -7.22
CA ARG A 336 -7.48 -15.48 -8.12
C ARG A 336 -8.97 -15.55 -7.87
N GLY A 337 -9.40 -16.27 -6.85
CA GLY A 337 -10.82 -16.41 -6.51
C GLY A 337 -11.07 -16.43 -5.01
N VAL A 338 -12.18 -15.84 -4.61
CA VAL A 338 -12.72 -15.89 -3.25
C VAL A 338 -14.14 -16.42 -3.34
N ASP A 339 -14.42 -17.46 -2.58
CA ASP A 339 -15.77 -17.99 -2.36
C ASP A 339 -16.32 -17.45 -1.05
N LEU A 340 -17.51 -16.86 -1.10
CA LEU A 340 -18.19 -16.31 0.07
C LEU A 340 -19.37 -17.22 0.41
N PRO A 341 -19.48 -17.71 1.65
CA PRO A 341 -20.64 -18.47 2.11
C PRO A 341 -21.95 -17.68 1.94
N MET A 342 -23.07 -18.38 1.73
CA MET A 342 -24.37 -17.73 1.53
C MET A 342 -24.85 -16.96 2.77
N ASP A 343 -24.34 -17.25 3.95
CA ASP A 343 -24.61 -16.61 5.24
C ASP A 343 -23.48 -15.68 5.70
N VAL A 344 -22.55 -15.29 4.79
CA VAL A 344 -21.42 -14.40 5.11
C VAL A 344 -21.91 -13.04 5.62
N GLU A 345 -21.24 -12.50 6.62
CA GLU A 345 -21.37 -11.10 7.03
C GLU A 345 -20.38 -10.20 6.29
N SER A 346 -20.66 -8.89 6.21
CA SER A 346 -19.80 -7.96 5.43
C SER A 346 -18.37 -7.90 5.96
N GLU A 347 -18.17 -7.90 7.28
CA GLU A 347 -16.83 -7.91 7.89
C GLU A 347 -16.05 -9.19 7.57
N ASP A 348 -16.72 -10.34 7.56
CA ASP A 348 -16.12 -11.63 7.25
C ASP A 348 -15.72 -11.71 5.77
N ALA A 349 -16.53 -11.16 4.89
CA ALA A 349 -16.20 -11.02 3.46
C ALA A 349 -14.95 -10.14 3.25
N VAL A 350 -14.82 -9.02 3.98
CA VAL A 350 -13.61 -8.18 3.98
C VAL A 350 -12.38 -8.98 4.39
N LEU A 351 -12.47 -9.77 5.46
CA LEU A 351 -11.36 -10.59 5.96
C LEU A 351 -10.94 -11.66 4.95
N ALA A 352 -11.93 -12.36 4.34
CA ALA A 352 -11.68 -13.37 3.30
C ALA A 352 -10.92 -12.77 2.11
N VAL A 353 -11.38 -11.62 1.61
CA VAL A 353 -10.73 -10.92 0.49
C VAL A 353 -9.34 -10.47 0.88
N LYS A 354 -9.15 -9.80 2.02
CA LYS A 354 -7.82 -9.34 2.49
C LYS A 354 -6.83 -10.49 2.67
N ALA A 355 -7.25 -11.59 3.28
CA ALA A 355 -6.40 -12.77 3.45
C ALA A 355 -5.96 -13.36 2.09
N ASN A 356 -6.87 -13.40 1.11
CA ASN A 356 -6.55 -13.84 -0.25
C ASN A 356 -5.59 -12.86 -0.95
N LEU A 357 -5.81 -11.54 -0.83
CA LEU A 357 -4.94 -10.51 -1.39
C LEU A 357 -3.53 -10.56 -0.81
N LEU A 358 -3.39 -10.76 0.49
CA LEU A 358 -2.08 -10.91 1.13
C LEU A 358 -1.30 -12.07 0.51
N ARG A 359 -1.96 -13.21 0.30
CA ARG A 359 -1.37 -14.40 -0.32
C ARG A 359 -1.06 -14.17 -1.80
N LEU A 360 -1.92 -13.48 -2.52
CA LEU A 360 -1.67 -13.05 -3.91
C LEU A 360 -0.38 -12.23 -4.01
N HIS A 361 -0.17 -11.26 -3.12
CA HIS A 361 1.03 -10.43 -3.12
C HIS A 361 2.30 -11.19 -2.75
N ARG A 362 2.20 -12.17 -1.84
CA ARG A 362 3.37 -12.93 -1.37
C ARG A 362 3.81 -14.02 -2.34
N TYR A 363 2.88 -14.69 -2.98
CA TYR A 363 3.15 -15.93 -3.74
C TYR A 363 2.62 -15.92 -5.16
N GLY A 364 1.70 -15.03 -5.45
CA GLY A 364 1.21 -14.86 -6.79
C GLY A 364 2.40 -14.50 -7.67
N GLN A 365 2.72 -15.37 -8.64
CA GLN A 365 3.43 -14.88 -9.79
C GLN A 365 2.50 -13.85 -10.43
N TRP A 366 2.73 -12.61 -10.09
CA TRP A 366 2.10 -11.48 -10.75
C TRP A 366 2.60 -11.44 -12.20
N VAL A 367 2.21 -12.44 -12.97
CA VAL A 367 2.18 -12.28 -14.41
C VAL A 367 0.99 -11.39 -14.66
N ARG A 368 1.19 -10.10 -14.46
CA ARG A 368 0.27 -9.10 -14.96
C ARG A 368 0.16 -9.32 -16.46
N THR A 369 -0.96 -9.88 -16.85
CA THR A 369 -1.37 -9.74 -18.23
C THR A 369 -1.62 -8.25 -18.48
N PRO A 370 -1.14 -7.68 -19.59
CA PRO A 370 -1.26 -6.24 -19.88
C PRO A 370 -2.72 -5.76 -20.11
N ARG A 371 -3.74 -6.55 -19.78
CA ARG A 371 -5.15 -6.32 -20.09
C ARG A 371 -5.93 -5.94 -18.85
N ASP A 372 -5.67 -4.74 -18.28
CA ASP A 372 -6.61 -4.17 -17.33
C ASP A 372 -7.76 -3.52 -18.08
N THR A 373 -8.85 -4.24 -18.20
CA THR A 373 -10.00 -3.82 -19.00
C THR A 373 -10.88 -2.80 -18.26
N PHE A 374 -10.80 -2.74 -16.93
CA PHE A 374 -11.70 -1.95 -16.11
C PHE A 374 -11.10 -0.63 -15.65
N PHE A 375 -9.78 -0.57 -15.49
CA PHE A 375 -9.07 0.65 -15.15
C PHE A 375 -8.06 0.98 -16.24
N ALA A 376 -8.07 2.21 -16.71
CA ALA A 376 -6.99 2.70 -17.55
C ALA A 376 -5.67 2.62 -16.75
N ARG A 377 -4.64 2.03 -17.35
CA ARG A 377 -3.27 1.99 -16.80
C ARG A 377 -2.33 2.68 -17.76
N PRO A 378 -2.44 4.01 -17.88
CA PRO A 378 -1.57 4.73 -18.78
C PRO A 378 -0.13 4.55 -18.36
N ARG A 379 0.75 4.44 -19.35
CA ARG A 379 2.18 4.42 -19.11
C ARG A 379 2.68 5.86 -19.02
N ILE A 380 3.26 6.21 -17.89
CA ILE A 380 3.67 7.58 -17.57
C ILE A 380 5.19 7.60 -17.40
N LEU A 381 5.86 8.42 -18.20
CA LEU A 381 7.27 8.75 -18.01
C LEU A 381 7.38 9.89 -17.00
N THR A 382 8.21 9.72 -16.00
CA THR A 382 8.49 10.78 -15.01
C THR A 382 9.95 11.21 -15.07
N ILE A 383 10.19 12.54 -14.94
CA ILE A 383 11.51 13.16 -15.09
C ILE A 383 11.76 14.15 -13.97
N ASN A 384 12.85 13.98 -13.23
CA ASN A 384 13.27 14.90 -12.17
C ASN A 384 14.74 15.30 -12.33
N PRO A 385 15.04 16.41 -12.99
CA PRO A 385 16.42 16.92 -13.12
C PRO A 385 16.89 17.54 -11.80
N GLY A 386 17.96 16.99 -11.22
CA GLY A 386 18.70 17.57 -10.11
C GLY A 386 19.96 18.33 -10.57
N SER A 387 20.73 18.91 -9.64
CA SER A 387 21.93 19.69 -10.00
C SER A 387 22.99 18.82 -10.68
N THR A 388 23.24 17.63 -10.16
CA THR A 388 24.28 16.71 -10.61
C THR A 388 23.73 15.36 -11.12
N SER A 389 22.40 15.22 -11.17
CA SER A 389 21.77 13.96 -11.61
C SER A 389 20.47 14.24 -12.37
N THR A 390 19.97 13.22 -13.06
CA THR A 390 18.62 13.20 -13.62
C THR A 390 17.98 11.89 -13.25
N LYS A 391 16.85 11.94 -12.52
CA LYS A 391 16.03 10.76 -12.24
C LYS A 391 15.01 10.56 -13.34
N VAL A 392 14.89 9.33 -13.81
CA VAL A 392 13.96 8.90 -14.86
C VAL A 392 13.25 7.67 -14.39
N ALA A 393 11.93 7.64 -14.46
CA ALA A 393 11.16 6.43 -14.16
C ALA A 393 9.97 6.28 -15.10
N VAL A 394 9.53 5.07 -15.31
CA VAL A 394 8.31 4.75 -16.05
C VAL A 394 7.39 3.98 -15.13
N PHE A 395 6.14 4.43 -15.11
CA PHE A 395 5.05 3.80 -14.36
C PHE A 395 3.99 3.29 -15.32
N GLN A 396 3.34 2.20 -14.96
CA GLN A 396 2.12 1.74 -15.62
C GLN A 396 0.98 1.77 -14.60
N GLY A 397 0.13 2.80 -14.66
CA GLY A 397 -0.75 3.16 -13.56
C GLY A 397 0.06 3.50 -12.31
N GLU A 398 -0.17 2.78 -11.20
CA GLU A 398 0.56 2.96 -9.95
C GLU A 398 1.83 2.07 -9.85
N GLU A 399 2.13 1.25 -10.83
CA GLU A 399 3.27 0.33 -10.79
C GLU A 399 4.51 0.93 -11.42
N GLU A 400 5.62 0.93 -10.67
CA GLU A 400 6.93 1.29 -11.18
C GLU A 400 7.49 0.17 -12.06
N ILE A 401 7.68 0.46 -13.35
CA ILE A 401 8.30 -0.46 -14.30
C ILE A 401 9.81 -0.42 -14.15
N PHE A 402 10.37 0.78 -14.11
CA PHE A 402 11.75 1.02 -13.73
C PHE A 402 11.93 2.42 -13.17
N SER A 403 13.00 2.63 -12.39
CA SER A 403 13.43 3.94 -11.89
C SER A 403 14.96 3.98 -11.83
N GLU A 404 15.56 4.98 -12.45
CA GLU A 404 17.01 5.19 -12.46
C GLU A 404 17.39 6.62 -12.10
N GLU A 405 18.48 6.76 -11.36
CA GLU A 405 19.12 8.02 -11.08
C GLU A 405 20.48 8.09 -11.76
N LEU A 406 20.56 8.89 -12.81
CA LEU A 406 21.71 9.02 -13.68
C LEU A 406 22.56 10.19 -13.19
N GLN A 407 23.74 9.86 -12.65
CA GLN A 407 24.70 10.86 -12.18
C GLN A 407 25.44 11.48 -13.37
N HIS A 408 25.57 12.80 -13.37
CA HIS A 408 26.36 13.53 -14.35
C HIS A 408 27.76 13.79 -13.76
N SER A 409 28.78 13.31 -14.45
CA SER A 409 30.17 13.51 -14.04
C SER A 409 30.57 14.98 -14.13
N ALA A 410 31.58 15.38 -13.36
CA ALA A 410 32.13 16.75 -13.42
C ALA A 410 32.57 17.12 -14.86
N SER A 411 33.15 16.19 -15.61
CA SER A 411 33.55 16.41 -17.00
C SER A 411 32.40 16.59 -17.97
N GLU A 412 31.24 15.99 -17.71
CA GLU A 412 30.00 16.24 -18.51
C GLU A 412 29.40 17.60 -18.21
N LEU A 413 29.55 18.11 -16.99
CA LEU A 413 29.01 19.41 -16.57
C LEU A 413 29.95 20.58 -16.84
N GLU A 414 31.28 20.33 -16.92
CA GLU A 414 32.30 21.37 -17.17
C GLU A 414 31.99 22.31 -18.35
N PRO A 415 31.51 21.82 -19.53
CA PRO A 415 31.15 22.69 -20.66
C PRO A 415 30.05 23.71 -20.36
N PHE A 416 29.27 23.49 -19.29
CA PHE A 416 28.12 24.31 -18.89
C PHE A 416 28.41 25.17 -17.67
N GLU A 417 29.59 25.09 -17.07
CA GLU A 417 29.94 25.84 -15.87
C GLU A 417 29.87 27.37 -16.14
N GLY A 418 29.21 28.09 -15.23
CA GLY A 418 28.98 29.53 -15.36
C GLY A 418 27.95 29.92 -16.45
N LYS A 419 27.35 28.96 -17.16
CA LYS A 419 26.28 29.22 -18.14
C LYS A 419 24.91 28.99 -17.53
N ARG A 420 23.89 29.51 -18.20
CA ARG A 420 22.49 29.26 -17.83
C ARG A 420 22.16 27.77 -17.90
N ILE A 421 21.32 27.30 -16.98
CA ILE A 421 20.95 25.86 -16.88
C ILE A 421 20.30 25.33 -18.17
N VAL A 422 19.59 26.19 -18.91
CA VAL A 422 18.94 25.81 -20.17
C VAL A 422 19.95 25.28 -21.21
N THR A 423 21.23 25.64 -21.12
CA THR A 423 22.27 25.12 -22.00
C THR A 423 22.52 23.60 -21.82
N GLN A 424 22.11 23.01 -20.69
CA GLN A 424 22.18 21.56 -20.44
C GLN A 424 20.99 20.79 -21.03
N PHE A 425 20.01 21.47 -21.63
CA PHE A 425 18.77 20.87 -22.10
C PHE A 425 18.98 19.67 -23.02
N GLU A 426 19.77 19.84 -24.09
CA GLU A 426 19.96 18.79 -25.08
C GLU A 426 20.70 17.58 -24.50
N MET A 427 21.74 17.81 -23.71
CA MET A 427 22.48 16.73 -23.02
C MET A 427 21.55 15.90 -22.13
N ARG A 428 20.72 16.54 -21.29
CA ARG A 428 19.84 15.85 -20.39
C ARG A 428 18.67 15.17 -21.10
N LYS A 429 18.13 15.74 -22.18
CA LYS A 429 17.14 15.09 -23.04
C LYS A 429 17.67 13.79 -23.62
N GLN A 430 18.89 13.80 -24.17
CA GLN A 430 19.55 12.60 -24.70
C GLN A 430 19.80 11.53 -23.64
N VAL A 431 20.06 11.93 -22.39
CA VAL A 431 20.18 10.99 -21.26
C VAL A 431 18.85 10.28 -21.04
N VAL A 432 17.72 11.01 -21.02
CA VAL A 432 16.37 10.41 -20.88
C VAL A 432 16.07 9.46 -22.04
N GLU A 433 16.32 9.87 -23.28
CA GLU A 433 16.07 9.05 -24.48
C GLU A 433 16.90 7.75 -24.46
N ARG A 434 18.18 7.82 -24.08
CA ARG A 434 19.04 6.62 -23.93
C ARG A 434 18.52 5.70 -22.84
N THR A 435 18.08 6.23 -21.71
CA THR A 435 17.53 5.41 -20.63
C THR A 435 16.28 4.66 -21.08
N LEU A 436 15.38 5.33 -21.80
CA LEU A 436 14.21 4.66 -22.37
C LEU A 436 14.58 3.53 -23.31
N GLN A 437 15.57 3.75 -24.20
CA GLN A 437 16.07 2.71 -25.11
C GLN A 437 16.68 1.52 -24.38
N GLN A 438 17.41 1.75 -23.28
CA GLN A 438 18.03 0.67 -22.47
C GLN A 438 16.97 -0.22 -21.81
N HIS A 439 15.77 0.31 -21.57
CA HIS A 439 14.65 -0.42 -20.98
C HIS A 439 13.58 -0.85 -22.00
N ASP A 440 13.91 -0.82 -23.31
CA ASP A 440 12.98 -1.18 -24.39
C ASP A 440 11.65 -0.41 -24.34
N VAL A 441 11.68 0.86 -23.90
CA VAL A 441 10.52 1.75 -23.84
C VAL A 441 10.61 2.79 -24.94
N THR A 442 9.55 2.90 -25.74
CA THR A 442 9.45 3.93 -26.79
C THR A 442 8.48 5.03 -26.37
N ILE A 443 8.66 6.25 -26.91
CA ILE A 443 7.73 7.38 -26.62
C ILE A 443 6.32 7.07 -27.11
N GLU A 444 6.16 6.28 -28.16
CA GLU A 444 4.86 5.82 -28.66
C GLU A 444 4.11 5.01 -27.63
N SER A 445 4.81 4.27 -26.76
CA SER A 445 4.24 3.46 -25.70
C SER A 445 3.90 4.23 -24.42
N ILE A 446 4.27 5.52 -24.34
CA ILE A 446 3.99 6.42 -23.21
C ILE A 446 2.71 7.19 -23.49
N GLU A 447 1.77 7.29 -22.58
CA GLU A 447 0.54 8.08 -22.70
C GLU A 447 0.69 9.52 -22.20
N ALA A 448 1.58 9.77 -21.24
CA ALA A 448 1.90 11.10 -20.75
C ALA A 448 3.32 11.19 -20.21
N VAL A 449 3.90 12.38 -20.26
CA VAL A 449 5.17 12.70 -19.59
C VAL A 449 4.91 13.66 -18.45
N SER A 450 5.39 13.34 -17.25
CA SER A 450 5.25 14.17 -16.05
C SER A 450 6.63 14.56 -15.52
N ALA A 451 6.85 15.82 -15.26
CA ALA A 451 8.14 16.30 -14.81
C ALA A 451 8.04 17.13 -13.52
N ARG A 452 9.15 17.19 -12.80
CA ARG A 452 9.29 18.17 -11.72
C ARG A 452 9.23 19.57 -12.31
N GLY A 453 8.33 20.40 -11.79
CA GLY A 453 8.20 21.78 -12.18
C GLY A 453 9.39 22.64 -11.74
N GLY A 454 9.75 23.61 -12.58
CA GLY A 454 10.82 24.56 -12.32
C GLY A 454 10.40 25.74 -11.42
N LEU A 455 11.28 26.74 -11.38
CA LEU A 455 11.04 28.02 -10.69
C LEU A 455 10.23 28.93 -11.59
N LEU A 456 8.92 28.78 -11.51
CA LEU A 456 7.89 29.56 -12.18
C LEU A 456 7.40 30.73 -11.30
N ARG A 457 6.42 31.48 -11.76
CA ARG A 457 5.65 32.37 -10.89
C ARG A 457 4.87 31.56 -9.86
N PRO A 458 4.53 32.14 -8.71
CA PRO A 458 3.72 31.45 -7.71
C PRO A 458 2.38 30.96 -8.29
N ILE A 459 2.06 29.68 -8.09
CA ILE A 459 0.82 29.04 -8.56
C ILE A 459 0.21 28.14 -7.47
N PRO A 460 -1.10 27.92 -7.47
CA PRO A 460 -1.72 26.90 -6.62
C PRO A 460 -1.15 25.49 -6.88
N HIS A 461 -1.31 24.59 -5.92
CA HIS A 461 -0.94 23.19 -6.13
C HIS A 461 -1.78 22.53 -7.25
N GLY A 462 -1.32 21.39 -7.77
CA GLY A 462 -2.02 20.57 -8.78
C GLY A 462 -1.14 20.18 -9.95
N THR A 463 -1.77 19.52 -10.92
CA THR A 463 -1.14 19.07 -12.17
C THR A 463 -1.38 20.10 -13.27
N TYR A 464 -0.32 20.61 -13.87
CA TYR A 464 -0.37 21.65 -14.89
C TYR A 464 0.10 21.11 -16.24
N SER A 465 -0.64 21.47 -17.31
CA SER A 465 -0.17 21.27 -18.69
C SER A 465 1.05 22.14 -18.97
N VAL A 466 2.06 21.57 -19.64
CA VAL A 466 3.22 22.36 -20.11
C VAL A 466 2.81 23.10 -21.37
N ASN A 467 2.41 24.37 -21.21
CA ASN A 467 1.99 25.25 -22.29
C ASN A 467 3.08 26.25 -22.71
N ASP A 468 2.81 27.04 -23.74
CA ASP A 468 3.77 27.99 -24.29
C ASP A 468 4.15 29.11 -23.31
N ALA A 469 3.22 29.55 -22.46
CA ALA A 469 3.49 30.54 -21.43
C ALA A 469 4.51 30.05 -20.43
N MET A 470 4.35 28.81 -19.96
CA MET A 470 5.30 28.15 -19.05
C MET A 470 6.68 27.98 -19.70
N ARG A 471 6.70 27.47 -20.93
CA ARG A 471 7.96 27.27 -21.67
C ARG A 471 8.73 28.57 -21.84
N LYS A 472 8.01 29.65 -22.19
CA LYS A 472 8.59 31.00 -22.35
C LYS A 472 9.25 31.47 -21.07
N ASP A 473 8.55 31.42 -19.92
CA ASP A 473 9.09 31.88 -18.64
C ASP A 473 10.33 31.05 -18.22
N LEU A 474 10.35 29.73 -18.48
CA LEU A 474 11.49 28.86 -18.19
C LEU A 474 12.70 29.11 -19.11
N LEU A 475 12.46 29.38 -20.41
CA LEU A 475 13.50 29.67 -21.39
C LEU A 475 14.10 31.07 -21.20
N GLU A 476 13.28 32.06 -20.95
CA GLU A 476 13.74 33.43 -20.72
C GLU A 476 14.52 33.60 -19.43
N GLY A 477 14.28 32.70 -18.45
CA GLY A 477 14.98 32.67 -17.16
C GLY A 477 14.80 33.95 -16.35
N SER A 478 13.66 34.59 -16.52
CA SER A 478 13.30 35.85 -15.88
C SER A 478 13.24 35.75 -14.34
N LEU A 479 13.10 34.53 -13.79
CA LEU A 479 12.89 34.29 -12.37
C LEU A 479 14.15 33.81 -11.68
N THR A 480 14.54 32.56 -11.85
CA THR A 480 15.78 31.99 -11.25
C THR A 480 16.25 30.78 -12.05
N ASP A 481 17.53 30.64 -12.22
CA ASP A 481 18.13 29.53 -12.97
C ASP A 481 18.37 28.32 -12.05
N HIS A 482 17.69 27.20 -12.33
CA HIS A 482 17.77 25.97 -11.53
C HIS A 482 17.56 24.73 -12.40
N ALA A 483 18.17 23.60 -12.06
CA ALA A 483 18.09 22.37 -12.83
C ALA A 483 16.64 21.88 -13.05
N SER A 484 15.75 22.07 -12.08
CA SER A 484 14.33 21.71 -12.21
C SER A 484 13.59 22.44 -13.36
N ASN A 485 14.12 23.57 -13.83
CA ASN A 485 13.54 24.30 -14.97
C ASN A 485 13.57 23.47 -16.27
N LEU A 486 14.50 22.53 -16.36
CA LEU A 486 14.64 21.64 -17.53
C LEU A 486 13.54 20.56 -17.59
N GLY A 487 12.94 20.20 -16.46
CA GLY A 487 11.96 19.10 -16.40
C GLY A 487 10.79 19.31 -17.37
N ALA A 488 10.11 20.45 -17.26
CA ALA A 488 8.99 20.80 -18.15
C ALA A 488 9.41 20.91 -19.62
N LEU A 489 10.59 21.50 -19.89
CA LEU A 489 11.11 21.66 -21.24
C LEU A 489 11.40 20.31 -21.90
N ILE A 490 12.05 19.38 -21.16
CA ILE A 490 12.35 18.03 -21.65
C ILE A 490 11.04 17.26 -21.85
N ALA A 491 10.12 17.31 -20.88
CA ALA A 491 8.83 16.63 -20.99
C ALA A 491 8.06 17.05 -22.25
N TYR A 492 7.99 18.33 -22.51
CA TYR A 492 7.35 18.86 -23.72
C TYR A 492 8.05 18.39 -25.00
N ALA A 493 9.39 18.53 -25.07
CA ALA A 493 10.15 18.18 -26.26
C ALA A 493 10.06 16.68 -26.62
N LEU A 494 9.87 15.81 -25.64
CA LEU A 494 9.70 14.36 -25.87
C LEU A 494 8.34 14.01 -26.50
N VAL A 495 7.30 14.85 -26.29
CA VAL A 495 5.96 14.63 -26.85
C VAL A 495 5.60 15.61 -27.95
N GLU A 496 6.51 16.52 -28.33
CA GLU A 496 6.28 17.50 -29.39
C GLU A 496 5.95 16.80 -30.72
N GLY A 497 4.91 17.26 -31.39
CA GLY A 497 4.40 16.64 -32.61
C GLY A 497 3.52 15.38 -32.37
N THR A 498 3.25 15.03 -31.12
CA THR A 498 2.31 13.96 -30.75
C THR A 498 1.04 14.56 -30.10
N ASN A 499 0.01 13.73 -29.91
CA ASN A 499 -1.19 14.13 -29.16
C ASN A 499 -1.07 13.84 -27.64
N LYS A 500 0.14 13.60 -27.14
CA LYS A 500 0.38 13.20 -25.76
C LYS A 500 0.62 14.43 -24.88
N PRO A 501 0.05 14.47 -23.66
CA PRO A 501 0.26 15.58 -22.76
C PRO A 501 1.62 15.51 -22.05
N ALA A 502 2.19 16.67 -21.79
CA ALA A 502 3.29 16.89 -20.86
C ALA A 502 2.78 17.67 -19.67
N PHE A 503 3.14 17.21 -18.46
CA PHE A 503 2.68 17.79 -17.20
C PHE A 503 3.84 18.17 -16.28
N ILE A 504 3.58 19.14 -15.40
CA ILE A 504 4.31 19.30 -14.13
C ILE A 504 3.34 19.14 -12.95
N VAL A 505 3.85 18.68 -11.82
CA VAL A 505 3.03 18.41 -10.62
C VAL A 505 3.63 19.12 -9.43
N ASP A 506 2.82 19.87 -8.70
CA ASP A 506 3.12 20.52 -7.42
C ASP A 506 4.54 21.12 -7.34
N PRO A 507 4.89 22.08 -8.22
CA PRO A 507 6.25 22.61 -8.27
C PRO A 507 6.63 23.31 -6.97
N VAL A 508 7.93 23.51 -6.77
CA VAL A 508 8.47 24.18 -5.56
C VAL A 508 7.93 25.60 -5.33
N VAL A 509 7.32 26.20 -6.36
CA VAL A 509 6.69 27.52 -6.35
C VAL A 509 5.21 27.51 -5.98
N VAL A 510 4.69 26.36 -5.51
CA VAL A 510 3.32 26.29 -4.98
C VAL A 510 3.14 27.33 -3.89
N ASP A 511 2.17 28.21 -4.09
CA ASP A 511 1.88 29.32 -3.20
C ASP A 511 0.38 29.49 -2.99
N GLU A 512 -0.12 28.94 -1.89
CA GLU A 512 -1.48 29.11 -1.41
C GLU A 512 -1.50 29.74 -0.01
N MET A 513 -0.33 30.29 0.41
CA MET A 513 -0.17 30.91 1.73
C MET A 513 -1.15 32.08 1.85
N GLU A 514 -1.86 32.14 2.96
CA GLU A 514 -2.77 33.22 3.24
C GLU A 514 -2.03 34.54 3.47
N GLU A 515 -2.65 35.64 3.13
CA GLU A 515 -2.06 36.97 3.22
C GLU A 515 -1.60 37.32 4.65
N ARG A 516 -2.39 36.93 5.65
CA ARG A 516 -2.03 37.12 7.08
C ARG A 516 -0.75 36.37 7.48
N CYS A 517 -0.47 35.23 6.83
CA CYS A 517 0.73 34.44 7.11
C CYS A 517 2.00 35.04 6.50
N ARG A 518 1.86 35.99 5.53
CA ARG A 518 2.99 36.65 4.85
C ARG A 518 3.51 37.85 5.59
N VAL A 519 2.70 38.47 6.43
CA VAL A 519 3.03 39.72 7.11
C VAL A 519 4.09 39.49 8.16
N THR A 520 5.14 40.31 8.11
CA THR A 520 6.18 40.41 9.17
C THR A 520 6.13 41.76 9.85
N GLY A 521 6.89 41.96 10.91
CA GLY A 521 7.04 43.25 11.59
C GLY A 521 7.76 44.31 10.78
N ILE A 522 8.26 44.02 9.58
CA ILE A 522 8.98 44.97 8.70
C ILE A 522 8.28 44.99 7.33
N LYS A 523 7.79 46.17 6.93
CA LYS A 523 6.96 46.36 5.71
C LYS A 523 7.60 45.82 4.44
N SER A 524 8.92 45.92 4.29
CA SER A 524 9.67 45.50 3.10
C SER A 524 10.01 44.01 3.11
N LEU A 525 9.82 43.30 4.23
CA LEU A 525 10.14 41.89 4.38
C LEU A 525 8.84 41.09 4.51
N ARG A 526 8.63 40.18 3.59
CA ARG A 526 7.45 39.29 3.59
C ARG A 526 7.88 37.84 3.54
N ARG A 527 7.14 36.97 4.23
CA ARG A 527 7.36 35.52 4.14
C ARG A 527 7.01 35.00 2.76
N LYS A 528 7.75 34.01 2.29
CA LYS A 528 7.55 33.35 1.00
C LYS A 528 7.47 31.84 1.21
N PRO A 529 6.46 31.16 0.67
CA PRO A 529 6.32 29.70 0.79
C PRO A 529 7.28 29.00 -0.18
N ILE A 530 8.43 28.59 0.29
CA ILE A 530 9.36 27.76 -0.48
C ILE A 530 9.49 26.43 0.26
N SER A 531 8.81 25.41 -0.23
CA SER A 531 8.63 24.16 0.48
C SER A 531 8.85 22.94 -0.43
N HIS A 532 8.82 21.76 0.17
CA HIS A 532 8.78 20.49 -0.54
C HIS A 532 7.33 20.13 -0.90
N ALA A 533 6.67 21.02 -1.66
CA ALA A 533 5.23 20.95 -1.95
C ALA A 533 4.82 19.59 -2.53
N LEU A 534 5.52 19.11 -3.57
CA LEU A 534 5.27 17.79 -4.18
C LEU A 534 5.20 16.67 -3.14
N ASN A 535 6.19 16.58 -2.25
CA ASN A 535 6.22 15.52 -1.25
C ASN A 535 5.15 15.72 -0.16
N GLN A 536 4.93 16.95 0.29
CA GLN A 536 3.92 17.23 1.31
C GLN A 536 2.51 16.90 0.82
N ILE A 537 2.15 17.35 -0.38
CA ILE A 537 0.83 17.14 -0.98
C ILE A 537 0.63 15.66 -1.31
N ALA A 538 1.65 14.98 -1.88
CA ALA A 538 1.59 13.54 -2.14
C ALA A 538 1.42 12.73 -0.84
N THR A 539 2.08 13.15 0.26
CA THR A 539 1.91 12.51 1.58
C THR A 539 0.50 12.73 2.12
N ALA A 540 -0.06 13.93 1.96
CA ALA A 540 -1.43 14.24 2.37
C ALA A 540 -2.47 13.42 1.58
N HIS A 541 -2.31 13.31 0.25
CA HIS A 541 -3.14 12.42 -0.58
C HIS A 541 -3.01 10.94 -0.19
N ARG A 542 -1.78 10.49 0.12
CA ARG A 542 -1.55 9.13 0.58
C ARG A 542 -2.25 8.88 1.91
N TYR A 543 -2.12 9.79 2.88
CA TYR A 543 -2.83 9.70 4.15
C TYR A 543 -4.35 9.65 3.95
N ALA A 544 -4.89 10.53 3.10
CA ALA A 544 -6.31 10.56 2.78
C ALA A 544 -6.80 9.23 2.21
N ARG A 545 -6.07 8.66 1.25
CA ARG A 545 -6.36 7.34 0.69
C ARG A 545 -6.27 6.23 1.74
N ASP A 546 -5.23 6.24 2.56
CA ASP A 546 -5.02 5.24 3.62
C ASP A 546 -6.11 5.29 4.70
N HIS A 547 -6.87 6.39 4.78
CA HIS A 547 -8.00 6.60 5.70
C HIS A 547 -9.34 6.74 4.97
N GLU A 548 -9.43 6.29 3.71
CA GLU A 548 -10.65 6.23 2.89
C GLU A 548 -11.42 7.56 2.85
N THR A 549 -10.69 8.65 2.67
CA THR A 549 -11.22 10.02 2.61
C THR A 549 -10.51 10.84 1.52
N PHE A 550 -10.92 12.09 1.35
CA PHE A 550 -10.29 13.02 0.41
C PHE A 550 -9.43 14.03 1.15
N TYR A 551 -8.31 14.44 0.52
CA TYR A 551 -7.39 15.45 1.04
C TYR A 551 -8.12 16.77 1.34
N GLU A 552 -9.10 17.14 0.52
CA GLU A 552 -9.93 18.34 0.63
C GLU A 552 -10.84 18.37 1.88
N TYR A 553 -10.97 17.24 2.59
CA TYR A 553 -11.77 17.17 3.82
C TYR A 553 -10.92 17.26 5.10
N LEU A 554 -9.59 17.25 4.94
CA LEU A 554 -8.65 17.11 6.06
C LEU A 554 -7.97 18.42 6.44
N ASN A 555 -7.68 18.55 7.73
CA ASN A 555 -6.81 19.55 8.32
C ASN A 555 -5.52 18.84 8.79
N LEU A 556 -4.44 18.96 8.05
CA LEU A 556 -3.21 18.24 8.30
C LEU A 556 -2.03 19.20 8.56
N ILE A 557 -1.11 18.80 9.43
CA ILE A 557 0.22 19.41 9.48
C ILE A 557 1.20 18.41 8.90
N VAL A 558 1.82 18.75 7.76
CA VAL A 558 2.78 17.87 7.10
C VAL A 558 4.20 18.41 7.28
N CYS A 559 5.06 17.60 7.87
CA CYS A 559 6.46 17.92 8.14
C CYS A 559 7.37 17.06 7.24
N HIS A 560 7.90 17.64 6.18
CA HIS A 560 8.96 17.03 5.38
C HIS A 560 10.33 17.30 6.04
N MET A 561 11.07 16.24 6.30
CA MET A 561 12.37 16.27 6.99
C MET A 561 13.45 15.62 6.13
N GLY A 562 14.27 16.45 5.49
CA GLY A 562 15.42 16.05 4.68
C GLY A 562 16.64 16.93 4.94
N GLY A 563 17.44 17.22 3.93
CA GLY A 563 18.50 18.24 3.98
C GLY A 563 17.96 19.63 4.31
N GLY A 564 16.71 19.91 3.97
CA GLY A 564 15.87 21.00 4.47
C GLY A 564 14.64 20.46 5.20
N ILE A 565 14.04 21.26 6.07
CA ILE A 565 12.80 20.91 6.77
C ILE A 565 11.74 21.94 6.40
N SER A 566 10.63 21.46 5.83
CA SER A 566 9.45 22.30 5.58
C SER A 566 8.24 21.73 6.32
N ILE A 567 7.55 22.58 7.05
CA ILE A 567 6.39 22.23 7.85
C ILE A 567 5.22 23.06 7.35
N GLY A 568 4.21 22.41 6.83
CA GLY A 568 3.06 23.06 6.19
C GLY A 568 1.75 22.75 6.92
N ALA A 569 0.91 23.78 7.05
CA ALA A 569 -0.49 23.65 7.44
C ALA A 569 -1.36 23.46 6.20
N HIS A 570 -1.92 22.28 6.06
CA HIS A 570 -2.83 21.90 4.97
C HIS A 570 -4.26 21.94 5.49
N ARG A 571 -4.99 22.99 5.11
CA ARG A 571 -6.40 23.19 5.52
C ARG A 571 -7.33 22.93 4.35
N LYS A 572 -8.12 21.85 4.46
CA LYS A 572 -9.11 21.48 3.44
C LYS A 572 -8.53 21.47 2.02
N GLY A 573 -7.46 20.69 1.83
CA GLY A 573 -6.80 20.51 0.53
C GLY A 573 -5.87 21.66 0.10
N ARG A 574 -5.59 22.66 0.95
CA ARG A 574 -4.77 23.82 0.60
C ARG A 574 -3.61 24.05 1.58
N LEU A 575 -2.43 24.33 1.06
CA LEU A 575 -1.22 24.65 1.84
C LEU A 575 -1.25 26.14 2.26
N VAL A 576 -1.96 26.45 3.36
CA VAL A 576 -2.29 27.81 3.78
C VAL A 576 -1.20 28.54 4.58
N ASP A 577 -0.26 27.83 5.17
CA ASP A 577 0.95 28.37 5.81
C ASP A 577 2.08 27.34 5.75
N VAL A 578 3.29 27.80 5.49
CA VAL A 578 4.49 26.97 5.47
C VAL A 578 5.74 27.83 5.69
N ASN A 579 6.76 27.29 6.35
CA ASN A 579 8.04 28.00 6.47
C ASN A 579 8.84 27.97 5.17
N ASN A 580 9.66 29.00 4.96
CA ASN A 580 10.66 29.00 3.89
C ASN A 580 11.80 28.06 4.26
N ALA A 581 11.72 26.82 3.76
CA ALA A 581 12.70 25.78 4.04
C ALA A 581 14.08 26.04 3.42
N LEU A 582 14.21 27.03 2.52
CA LEU A 582 15.45 27.32 1.83
C LEU A 582 16.28 28.42 2.53
N ASP A 583 15.64 29.43 3.11
CA ASP A 583 16.28 30.66 3.55
C ASP A 583 16.16 30.95 5.06
N GLY A 584 16.23 29.93 5.90
CA GLY A 584 16.45 30.11 7.32
C GLY A 584 15.20 30.33 8.18
N GLU A 585 14.01 29.97 7.69
CA GLU A 585 12.82 29.86 8.54
C GLU A 585 12.65 28.45 9.10
N GLY A 586 12.05 28.33 10.29
CA GLY A 586 11.74 27.06 10.94
C GLY A 586 12.89 26.48 11.75
N PRO A 587 12.89 25.17 12.03
CA PRO A 587 13.94 24.50 12.80
C PRO A 587 15.26 24.45 12.01
N PHE A 588 16.39 24.36 12.72
CA PHE A 588 17.64 24.04 12.03
C PHE A 588 17.58 22.62 11.42
N THR A 589 18.42 22.37 10.43
CA THR A 589 18.42 21.12 9.67
C THR A 589 19.83 20.53 9.64
N PRO A 590 20.06 19.38 9.00
CA PRO A 590 21.42 18.90 8.79
C PRO A 590 22.38 19.94 8.18
N GLN A 591 21.90 20.85 7.32
CA GLN A 591 22.75 21.77 6.53
C GLN A 591 22.32 23.23 6.57
N ARG A 592 21.31 23.61 7.38
CA ARG A 592 20.73 24.96 7.42
C ARG A 592 20.59 25.46 8.83
N SER A 593 20.80 26.74 9.03
CA SER A 593 20.78 27.37 10.37
C SER A 593 19.42 27.39 11.05
N GLY A 594 18.32 27.34 10.26
CA GLY A 594 16.98 27.63 10.81
C GLY A 594 16.83 29.08 11.28
N SER A 595 15.75 29.32 12.02
CA SER A 595 15.47 30.64 12.58
C SER A 595 16.49 31.02 13.66
N LEU A 596 17.11 32.20 13.51
CA LEU A 596 18.15 32.72 14.38
C LEU A 596 17.64 33.92 15.20
N PRO A 597 18.23 34.22 16.37
CA PRO A 597 17.98 35.47 17.11
C PRO A 597 18.38 36.68 16.23
N VAL A 598 17.38 37.45 15.77
CA VAL A 598 17.59 38.52 14.78
C VAL A 598 18.59 39.56 15.22
N GLY A 599 18.56 39.97 16.49
CA GLY A 599 19.51 40.99 17.02
C GLY A 599 20.97 40.51 17.00
N ASP A 600 21.22 39.23 17.32
CA ASP A 600 22.55 38.64 17.26
C ASP A 600 23.01 38.43 15.82
N LEU A 601 22.09 38.00 14.95
CA LEU A 601 22.36 37.88 13.53
C LEU A 601 22.80 39.22 12.91
N ILE A 602 22.09 40.31 13.23
CA ILE A 602 22.45 41.65 12.74
C ILE A 602 23.83 42.03 13.24
N ARG A 603 24.12 41.86 14.55
CA ARG A 603 25.44 42.16 15.12
C ARG A 603 26.56 41.36 14.43
N LEU A 604 26.32 40.09 14.18
CA LEU A 604 27.28 39.24 13.48
C LEU A 604 27.50 39.68 12.02
N CYS A 605 26.40 39.95 11.26
CA CYS A 605 26.49 40.37 9.85
C CYS A 605 27.25 41.68 9.65
N PHE A 606 27.17 42.61 10.63
CA PHE A 606 27.86 43.91 10.58
C PHE A 606 29.18 43.93 11.41
N SER A 607 29.61 42.77 11.90
CA SER A 607 30.96 42.61 12.48
C SER A 607 31.97 42.42 11.33
N GLU A 608 33.23 42.76 11.60
CA GLU A 608 34.33 42.52 10.64
C GLU A 608 34.73 41.01 10.57
N ASN A 609 34.06 40.14 11.36
CA ASN A 609 34.45 38.75 11.52
C ASN A 609 33.88 37.81 10.46
N VAL A 610 32.83 38.21 9.73
CA VAL A 610 32.10 37.33 8.80
C VAL A 610 31.73 38.09 7.51
N THR A 611 32.06 37.53 6.37
CA THR A 611 31.64 38.09 5.09
C THR A 611 30.20 37.69 4.76
N LYS A 612 29.56 38.40 3.83
CA LYS A 612 28.23 38.09 3.32
C LYS A 612 28.18 36.66 2.77
N GLU A 613 29.18 36.23 1.99
CA GLU A 613 29.28 34.91 1.41
C GLU A 613 29.39 33.81 2.49
N GLN A 614 30.12 34.05 3.55
CA GLN A 614 30.23 33.16 4.71
C GLN A 614 28.88 33.04 5.42
N MET A 615 28.21 34.17 5.68
CA MET A 615 26.85 34.13 6.29
C MET A 615 25.83 33.40 5.45
N LEU A 616 25.83 33.61 4.13
CA LEU A 616 24.94 32.86 3.22
C LEU A 616 25.24 31.36 3.24
N LYS A 617 26.51 30.94 3.38
CA LYS A 617 26.91 29.55 3.53
C LYS A 617 26.49 28.97 4.88
N LEU A 618 26.56 29.74 5.99
CA LEU A 618 26.05 29.31 7.29
C LEU A 618 24.50 29.19 7.26
N ASN A 619 23.84 30.14 6.59
CA ASN A 619 22.40 30.01 6.42
C ASN A 619 22.00 28.74 5.61
N LYS A 620 22.77 28.43 4.54
CA LYS A 620 22.46 27.30 3.64
C LYS A 620 23.72 26.57 3.19
N GLY A 621 23.94 25.35 3.70
CA GLY A 621 24.98 24.43 3.27
C GLY A 621 26.04 24.11 4.34
N ARG A 622 26.32 25.01 5.26
CA ARG A 622 27.29 24.82 6.33
C ARG A 622 26.76 25.07 7.74
N GLY A 623 25.51 25.47 7.90
CA GLY A 623 24.86 25.61 9.19
C GLY A 623 24.17 24.31 9.64
N GLY A 624 23.46 24.39 10.77
CA GLY A 624 22.75 23.27 11.35
C GLY A 624 23.67 22.21 11.94
N LEU A 625 23.38 20.93 11.73
CA LEU A 625 24.18 19.83 12.32
C LEU A 625 25.64 19.85 11.85
N ILE A 626 25.93 20.31 10.65
CA ILE A 626 27.30 20.45 10.15
C ILE A 626 28.08 21.43 11.01
N ASP A 627 27.51 22.59 11.33
CA ASP A 627 28.16 23.60 12.16
C ASP A 627 28.29 23.15 13.62
N LEU A 628 27.24 22.51 14.14
CA LEU A 628 27.12 22.10 15.53
C LEU A 628 27.93 20.82 15.88
N LEU A 629 27.98 19.85 14.96
CA LEU A 629 28.54 18.52 15.21
C LEU A 629 29.55 18.05 14.15
N GLY A 630 29.89 18.90 13.18
CA GLY A 630 30.87 18.60 12.13
C GLY A 630 30.36 17.65 11.03
N THR A 631 29.10 17.20 11.08
CA THR A 631 28.55 16.26 10.11
C THR A 631 27.05 16.46 9.87
N SER A 632 26.59 16.14 8.65
CA SER A 632 25.17 16.08 8.29
C SER A 632 24.63 14.64 8.27
N ASP A 633 25.46 13.64 8.55
CA ASP A 633 25.03 12.24 8.58
C ASP A 633 24.21 11.93 9.83
N LEU A 634 22.88 11.98 9.66
CA LEU A 634 21.94 11.73 10.76
C LEU A 634 22.09 10.32 11.35
N LYS A 635 22.48 9.31 10.56
CA LYS A 635 22.66 7.95 11.08
C LYS A 635 23.84 7.89 12.06
N ALA A 636 24.95 8.52 11.70
CA ALA A 636 26.13 8.60 12.58
C ALA A 636 25.79 9.40 13.86
N ILE A 637 25.05 10.50 13.74
CA ILE A 637 24.58 11.31 14.86
C ILE A 637 23.64 10.51 15.78
N GLU A 638 22.67 9.78 15.21
CA GLU A 638 21.74 8.93 15.95
C GLU A 638 22.47 7.83 16.74
N GLN A 639 23.50 7.20 16.16
CA GLN A 639 24.32 6.22 16.88
C GLN A 639 25.00 6.82 18.10
N ARG A 640 25.59 8.02 17.97
CA ARG A 640 26.19 8.77 19.08
C ARG A 640 25.15 9.18 20.13
N TYR A 641 23.94 9.58 19.68
CA TYR A 641 22.83 9.90 20.58
C TYR A 641 22.41 8.69 21.43
N VAL A 642 22.24 7.52 20.83
CA VAL A 642 21.90 6.27 21.54
C VAL A 642 23.00 5.89 22.55
N GLN A 643 24.28 6.18 22.24
CA GLN A 643 25.43 5.99 23.13
C GLN A 643 25.55 7.06 24.21
N GLN A 644 24.59 8.01 24.28
CA GLN A 644 24.59 9.11 25.26
C GLN A 644 25.81 10.02 25.17
N ASP A 645 26.29 10.28 23.96
CA ASP A 645 27.40 11.23 23.73
C ASP A 645 26.99 12.63 24.20
N PRO A 646 27.75 13.22 25.18
CA PRO A 646 27.37 14.49 25.82
C PRO A 646 27.37 15.69 24.85
N GLU A 647 28.10 15.64 23.75
CA GLU A 647 28.08 16.66 22.71
C GLU A 647 26.82 16.55 21.81
N VAL A 648 26.40 15.34 21.53
CA VAL A 648 25.32 15.07 20.59
C VAL A 648 23.93 15.16 21.24
N VAL A 649 23.78 14.66 22.48
CA VAL A 649 22.48 14.60 23.16
C VAL A 649 21.74 15.93 23.14
N PRO A 650 22.35 17.07 23.62
CA PRO A 650 21.61 18.33 23.66
C PRO A 650 21.26 18.87 22.27
N VAL A 651 22.08 18.63 21.26
CA VAL A 651 21.83 19.06 19.87
C VAL A 651 20.72 18.26 19.22
N PHE A 652 20.74 16.95 19.42
CA PHE A 652 19.71 16.06 18.85
C PHE A 652 18.34 16.27 19.49
N GLU A 653 18.29 16.46 20.80
CA GLU A 653 17.07 16.83 21.54
C GLU A 653 16.55 18.21 21.12
N ALA A 654 17.45 19.20 20.93
CA ALA A 654 17.07 20.51 20.41
C ALA A 654 16.49 20.46 19.02
N LEU A 655 16.98 19.56 18.13
CA LEU A 655 16.44 19.35 16.80
C LEU A 655 14.99 18.85 16.90
N GLY A 656 14.74 17.78 17.67
CA GLY A 656 13.39 17.24 17.88
C GLY A 656 12.45 18.28 18.51
N TYR A 657 12.91 19.02 19.51
CA TYR A 657 12.14 20.09 20.14
C TYR A 657 11.77 21.22 19.16
N GLN A 658 12.71 21.69 18.34
CA GLN A 658 12.44 22.79 17.41
C GLN A 658 11.48 22.36 16.27
N ILE A 659 11.57 21.11 15.80
CA ILE A 659 10.62 20.57 14.85
C ILE A 659 9.22 20.52 15.48
N GLY A 660 9.07 19.91 16.66
CA GLY A 660 7.80 19.84 17.37
C GLY A 660 7.20 21.22 17.67
N LYS A 661 8.03 22.16 18.14
CA LYS A 661 7.61 23.56 18.35
C LYS A 661 7.07 24.20 17.08
N SER A 662 7.72 23.99 15.95
CA SER A 662 7.29 24.53 14.65
C SER A 662 5.98 23.89 14.19
N ILE A 663 5.80 22.58 14.38
CA ILE A 663 4.53 21.87 14.13
C ILE A 663 3.42 22.51 14.99
N CYS A 664 3.61 22.63 16.29
CA CYS A 664 2.62 23.18 17.21
C CYS A 664 2.22 24.63 16.87
N SER A 665 3.16 25.44 16.37
CA SER A 665 2.88 26.83 16.02
C SER A 665 1.89 26.98 14.86
N LEU A 666 1.80 25.98 13.97
CA LEU A 666 0.90 26.01 12.80
C LEU A 666 -0.57 25.74 13.15
N VAL A 667 -0.89 25.33 14.37
CA VAL A 667 -2.30 25.17 14.79
C VAL A 667 -3.12 26.44 14.57
N ALA A 668 -2.50 27.59 14.69
CA ALA A 668 -3.14 28.89 14.45
C ALA A 668 -3.69 29.07 13.03
N ALA A 669 -3.13 28.33 12.05
CA ALA A 669 -3.57 28.40 10.65
C ALA A 669 -4.94 27.74 10.38
N PHE A 670 -5.47 26.99 11.35
CA PHE A 670 -6.75 26.26 11.22
C PHE A 670 -7.97 27.00 11.79
N ASP A 671 -7.79 28.25 12.22
CA ASP A 671 -8.91 29.12 12.69
C ASP A 671 -9.77 28.47 13.78
N GLY A 672 -9.15 27.78 14.73
CA GLY A 672 -9.82 27.10 15.84
C GLY A 672 -10.44 25.74 15.46
N GLN A 673 -10.33 25.29 14.22
CA GLN A 673 -10.70 23.94 13.84
C GLN A 673 -9.64 22.95 14.34
N PRO A 674 -10.03 21.71 14.69
CA PRO A 674 -9.09 20.70 15.09
C PRO A 674 -8.15 20.32 13.91
N VAL A 675 -6.91 19.97 14.24
CA VAL A 675 -5.98 19.29 13.35
C VAL A 675 -6.33 17.81 13.36
N ASP A 676 -6.60 17.21 12.22
CA ASP A 676 -6.95 15.80 12.12
C ASP A 676 -5.73 14.90 12.38
N ARG A 677 -4.55 15.32 11.84
CA ARG A 677 -3.32 14.54 12.00
C ARG A 677 -2.05 15.35 11.73
N VAL A 678 -0.94 14.91 12.34
CA VAL A 678 0.42 15.33 11.99
C VAL A 678 1.06 14.23 11.16
N LEU A 679 1.63 14.58 10.00
CA LEU A 679 2.31 13.63 9.10
C LEU A 679 3.79 13.97 9.03
N LEU A 680 4.65 12.98 9.34
CA LEU A 680 6.10 13.11 9.17
C LEU A 680 6.54 12.38 7.91
N THR A 681 7.31 13.05 7.06
CA THR A 681 7.85 12.48 5.81
C THR A 681 9.29 12.92 5.57
N GLY A 682 9.90 12.44 4.48
CA GLY A 682 11.30 12.68 4.17
C GLY A 682 12.26 11.65 4.77
N GLY A 683 13.54 11.75 4.44
CA GLY A 683 14.56 10.77 4.82
C GLY A 683 14.79 10.67 6.33
N MET A 684 14.73 11.80 7.05
CA MET A 684 14.95 11.86 8.50
C MET A 684 13.79 11.21 9.29
N ALA A 685 12.60 11.05 8.71
CA ALA A 685 11.47 10.35 9.32
C ALA A 685 11.74 8.85 9.57
N ARG A 686 12.84 8.31 9.06
CA ARG A 686 13.32 6.94 9.39
C ARG A 686 13.93 6.83 10.79
N SER A 687 14.37 7.95 11.38
CA SER A 687 14.97 7.99 12.72
C SER A 687 13.91 7.85 13.80
N LYS A 688 13.79 6.66 14.37
CA LYS A 688 12.85 6.39 15.47
C LYS A 688 13.08 7.29 16.69
N PRO A 689 14.32 7.52 17.16
CA PRO A 689 14.56 8.42 18.28
C PRO A 689 14.10 9.85 17.99
N LEU A 690 14.37 10.38 16.79
CA LEU A 690 13.92 11.72 16.41
C LEU A 690 12.39 11.81 16.37
N VAL A 691 11.72 10.82 15.78
CA VAL A 691 10.24 10.74 15.72
C VAL A 691 9.66 10.75 17.14
N LEU A 692 10.22 9.99 18.09
CA LEU A 692 9.78 9.97 19.49
C LEU A 692 9.94 11.33 20.18
N LEU A 693 11.04 12.06 19.92
CA LEU A 693 11.23 13.40 20.46
C LEU A 693 10.20 14.39 19.91
N ILE A 694 9.88 14.30 18.62
CA ILE A 694 8.88 15.15 17.97
C ILE A 694 7.48 14.80 18.51
N ASP A 695 7.13 13.52 18.61
CA ASP A 695 5.84 13.06 19.13
C ASP A 695 5.62 13.55 20.56
N LYS A 696 6.63 13.42 21.42
CA LYS A 696 6.61 13.96 22.78
C LYS A 696 6.37 15.47 22.80
N ALA A 697 7.03 16.23 21.91
CA ALA A 697 6.85 17.66 21.82
C ALA A 697 5.47 18.07 21.30
N CYS A 698 4.83 17.23 20.48
CA CYS A 698 3.51 17.46 19.89
C CYS A 698 2.35 16.85 20.71
N ALA A 699 2.62 16.15 21.80
CA ALA A 699 1.61 15.42 22.58
C ALA A 699 0.40 16.27 22.99
N ALA A 700 0.60 17.57 23.25
CA ALA A 700 -0.47 18.51 23.62
C ALA A 700 -1.49 18.78 22.49
N LEU A 701 -1.19 18.44 21.23
CA LEU A 701 -2.10 18.61 20.10
C LEU A 701 -3.28 17.64 20.14
N GLY A 702 -3.09 16.44 20.72
CA GLY A 702 -4.13 15.43 20.88
C GLY A 702 -4.57 14.72 19.58
N CYS A 703 -4.03 15.10 18.41
CA CYS A 703 -4.45 14.54 17.11
C CYS A 703 -3.65 13.31 16.66
N GLY A 704 -2.57 12.96 17.37
CA GLY A 704 -1.67 11.86 16.99
C GLY A 704 -0.79 12.18 15.76
N MET A 705 0.09 11.23 15.43
CA MET A 705 1.12 11.39 14.39
C MET A 705 1.27 10.12 13.57
N ASP A 706 1.38 10.28 12.22
CA ASP A 706 1.71 9.18 11.31
C ASP A 706 3.00 9.47 10.55
N VAL A 707 3.75 8.40 10.26
CA VAL A 707 5.07 8.50 9.67
C VAL A 707 5.11 7.82 8.30
N TYR A 708 5.44 8.61 7.27
CA TYR A 708 5.60 8.19 5.88
C TYR A 708 7.05 8.44 5.44
N PRO A 709 7.99 7.56 5.81
CA PRO A 709 9.40 7.85 5.64
C PRO A 709 9.85 7.74 4.19
N GLY A 710 10.71 8.68 3.77
CA GLY A 710 11.29 8.73 2.43
C GLY A 710 10.65 9.79 1.53
N GLU A 711 11.12 9.81 0.31
CA GLU A 711 10.69 10.74 -0.74
C GLU A 711 10.30 9.92 -1.97
N SER A 712 9.01 9.81 -2.24
CA SER A 712 8.50 9.11 -3.42
C SER A 712 8.21 10.11 -4.55
N GLU A 713 9.18 10.98 -4.87
CA GLU A 713 8.97 12.07 -5.84
C GLU A 713 8.53 11.56 -7.22
N MET A 714 9.17 10.50 -7.73
CA MET A 714 8.82 9.94 -9.05
C MET A 714 7.39 9.40 -9.08
N MET A 715 7.00 8.68 -8.03
CA MET A 715 5.62 8.22 -7.86
C MET A 715 4.63 9.39 -7.72
N ALA A 716 4.98 10.45 -7.00
CA ALA A 716 4.13 11.64 -6.85
C ALA A 716 3.88 12.33 -8.20
N LEU A 717 4.93 12.44 -9.04
CA LEU A 717 4.80 12.95 -10.42
C LEU A 717 3.89 12.06 -11.27
N ALA A 718 4.03 10.73 -11.18
CA ALA A 718 3.18 9.78 -11.89
C ALA A 718 1.72 9.88 -11.42
N GLN A 719 1.49 9.94 -10.10
CA GLN A 719 0.15 10.03 -9.53
C GLN A 719 -0.57 11.33 -9.91
N GLY A 720 0.15 12.47 -10.01
CA GLY A 720 -0.44 13.70 -10.51
C GLY A 720 -0.95 13.55 -11.95
N ALA A 721 -0.10 13.05 -12.86
CA ALA A 721 -0.52 12.79 -14.23
C ALA A 721 -1.66 11.75 -14.31
N LEU A 722 -1.61 10.71 -13.47
CA LEU A 722 -2.63 9.66 -13.43
C LEU A 722 -4.00 10.22 -13.05
N ARG A 723 -4.09 11.11 -12.03
CA ARG A 723 -5.35 11.75 -11.65
C ARG A 723 -5.99 12.51 -12.80
N VAL A 724 -5.17 13.19 -13.62
CA VAL A 724 -5.68 13.91 -14.82
C VAL A 724 -6.13 12.93 -15.90
N LEU A 725 -5.34 11.91 -16.20
CA LEU A 725 -5.66 10.93 -17.25
C LEU A 725 -6.89 10.07 -16.88
N GLU A 726 -7.12 9.81 -15.61
CA GLU A 726 -8.31 9.12 -15.10
C GLU A 726 -9.53 10.05 -14.91
N GLY A 727 -9.39 11.36 -15.19
CA GLY A 727 -10.48 12.34 -15.05
C GLY A 727 -10.85 12.67 -13.60
N ARG A 728 -9.99 12.36 -12.62
CA ARG A 728 -10.22 12.66 -11.19
C ARG A 728 -9.97 14.14 -10.87
N GLU A 729 -9.07 14.79 -11.61
CA GLU A 729 -8.83 16.23 -11.55
C GLU A 729 -8.62 16.79 -12.97
N PRO A 730 -8.98 18.06 -13.24
CA PRO A 730 -8.63 18.70 -14.50
C PRO A 730 -7.16 19.09 -14.52
N ALA A 731 -6.50 18.98 -15.68
CA ALA A 731 -5.22 19.64 -15.86
C ALA A 731 -5.41 21.17 -15.76
N LYS A 732 -4.55 21.81 -14.97
CA LYS A 732 -4.54 23.28 -14.83
C LYS A 732 -3.68 23.90 -15.93
N GLU A 733 -4.01 25.14 -16.29
CA GLU A 733 -3.24 25.92 -17.24
C GLU A 733 -2.35 26.93 -16.49
N TYR A 734 -1.11 27.07 -16.95
CA TYR A 734 -0.21 28.11 -16.45
C TYR A 734 -0.48 29.43 -17.18
N GLU A 735 -0.75 30.46 -16.39
CA GLU A 735 -0.95 31.84 -16.90
C GLU A 735 0.29 32.69 -16.57
N ALA A 736 0.81 33.40 -17.59
CA ALA A 736 2.04 34.20 -17.48
C ALA A 736 1.85 35.54 -16.74
#